data_64efdd10c43494c402cd1d435734bf05
#
_entry.id   64efdd10c43494c402cd1d435734bf05
#
_cell.length_a   1.000
_cell.length_b   1.000
_cell.length_c   1.000
_cell.angle_alpha   90.00
_cell.angle_beta   90.00
_cell.angle_gamma   90.00
#
_symmetry.space_group_name_H-M   'P 1'
#
loop_
_entity.id
_entity.type
_entity.pdbx_description
1 polymer ?
#
loop_
_entity_poly.entity_id
_entity_poly.type
_entity_poly.pdbx_seq_one_letter_code
_entity_poly.pdbx_strand_id
1 'polypeptide(L)'
;YKQFHGRAFNDSFVQKEKEKLSYDLVPMKNGGVGVKVPSFFTDAERRSLLDAAQIVGLNCLRLMNDMTAVALNYGIYKQDLPAPEEKPRIVVFVDMGHSAFQVSACAFNKSKLKVLGTAFDPFLGGRNFDGKLVDYFCAEIKSKYKLDPKAKVRALLRLYQECEKLKKLMSSNSTDIPLNIECFMNDTDVSGKMNRSQFEELCADLLQRIEMPLLSLMEQTQLKVEDVTAVEIVGGATRIPAVKERIAKFFGKDVSTTLNADEAIARGCALQCAILSPAFKVREFSVTDATPFPISLLWNTEAEDTEGVHEVFSKNHAAPFSKVLTFYRKGPFELEAFYSDPNEVPYPESKIGRYVIQNVAAQKDGEKSKVKVKVRVNTHGIFSVSTASMVEPVKSEESEDVGVETEVESQDQRPIENSSDKNIQQENSEAGTQSQVQTDGQQASQSPPSSEPPSEENKIPDVKKTNEKKGDQPPEAKKPKIKVKNVELPIEANLVWQLGKDLLNMYIETEGKMIMQDKLEKERNDAKNAVEEYVYEFRDKLSGPYEKFVCEKDLRGFSALLTETEGWLYEEGEDEAKQVYVNKLEDLKKLGTPIEMRYQEAEERPKLLEELEHRLQYYATIAGEFRNKDEKYIHIDEMEMMKVEKCVSEVVEWMNNAVSAQAKKSLDQDPAVHSSEIKGKLQELNNVCEPVVTQPKPKVDSPKEENPLNEQSDYKTEDMGDDDKNSEKPQQNGECHPSDQNTISMDLD
;
A
#
# COMPACT_ATOMS: atom_id res chain seq x y z
N TYR A 1 -13.93 -2.49 -14.52
CA TYR A 1 -12.63 -2.75 -15.16
C TYR A 1 -12.14 -4.19 -14.98
N LYS A 2 -12.34 -4.86 -13.82
CA LYS A 2 -11.85 -6.23 -13.56
C LYS A 2 -12.18 -7.26 -14.65
N GLN A 3 -13.25 -7.06 -15.41
CA GLN A 3 -13.73 -8.00 -16.44
C GLN A 3 -13.12 -7.75 -17.83
N PHE A 4 -12.31 -6.70 -18.01
CA PHE A 4 -11.70 -6.35 -19.30
C PHE A 4 -10.25 -6.81 -19.43
N HIS A 5 -9.61 -7.23 -18.33
CA HIS A 5 -8.23 -7.69 -18.36
C HIS A 5 -8.05 -8.91 -19.25
N GLY A 6 -6.92 -8.93 -19.96
CA GLY A 6 -6.54 -10.02 -20.82
C GLY A 6 -7.49 -10.30 -21.99
N ARG A 7 -8.54 -9.46 -22.18
CA ARG A 7 -9.48 -9.60 -23.28
C ARG A 7 -9.05 -8.72 -24.47
N ALA A 8 -9.21 -9.25 -25.66
CA ALA A 8 -9.04 -8.48 -26.87
C ALA A 8 -10.17 -7.44 -27.01
N PHE A 9 -9.86 -6.27 -27.61
CA PHE A 9 -10.86 -5.23 -27.83
C PHE A 9 -12.09 -5.75 -28.61
N ASN A 10 -11.87 -6.65 -29.58
CA ASN A 10 -12.95 -7.24 -30.38
C ASN A 10 -13.70 -8.39 -29.70
N ASP A 11 -13.38 -8.74 -28.45
CA ASP A 11 -14.11 -9.73 -27.67
C ASP A 11 -15.58 -9.35 -27.57
N SER A 12 -16.48 -10.31 -27.79
CA SER A 12 -17.93 -10.07 -27.79
C SER A 12 -18.45 -9.52 -26.46
N PHE A 13 -17.85 -9.91 -25.35
CA PHE A 13 -18.16 -9.39 -24.03
C PHE A 13 -17.74 -7.92 -23.90
N VAL A 14 -16.51 -7.57 -24.37
CA VAL A 14 -15.98 -6.20 -24.34
C VAL A 14 -16.87 -5.27 -25.17
N GLN A 15 -17.27 -5.68 -26.37
CA GLN A 15 -18.13 -4.87 -27.23
C GLN A 15 -19.53 -4.68 -26.63
N LYS A 16 -20.11 -5.73 -26.03
CA LYS A 16 -21.42 -5.65 -25.35
C LYS A 16 -21.38 -4.75 -24.10
N GLU A 17 -20.31 -4.81 -23.32
CA GLU A 17 -20.17 -3.97 -22.15
C GLU A 17 -19.82 -2.51 -22.53
N LYS A 18 -19.09 -2.28 -23.63
CA LYS A 18 -18.78 -0.94 -24.16
C LYS A 18 -20.03 -0.07 -24.32
N GLU A 19 -21.14 -0.65 -24.77
CA GLU A 19 -22.41 0.06 -24.95
C GLU A 19 -23.02 0.58 -23.64
N LYS A 20 -22.60 0.03 -22.50
CA LYS A 20 -23.12 0.38 -21.17
C LYS A 20 -22.21 1.37 -20.41
N LEU A 21 -21.04 1.69 -20.97
CA LEU A 21 -20.08 2.55 -20.31
C LEU A 21 -20.34 4.03 -20.60
N SER A 22 -20.02 4.86 -19.63
CA SER A 22 -20.10 6.32 -19.75
C SER A 22 -18.84 6.97 -20.34
N TYR A 23 -17.85 6.16 -20.71
CA TYR A 23 -16.58 6.56 -21.30
C TYR A 23 -16.24 5.63 -22.46
N ASP A 24 -15.42 6.11 -23.37
CA ASP A 24 -15.03 5.35 -24.54
C ASP A 24 -13.95 4.30 -24.21
N LEU A 25 -14.14 3.10 -24.75
CA LEU A 25 -13.10 2.11 -24.86
C LEU A 25 -12.46 2.23 -26.23
N VAL A 26 -11.16 2.48 -26.25
CA VAL A 26 -10.37 2.53 -27.48
C VAL A 26 -9.48 1.28 -27.62
N PRO A 27 -9.28 0.79 -28.86
CA PRO A 27 -8.39 -0.33 -29.07
C PRO A 27 -6.95 0.08 -28.81
N MET A 28 -6.24 -0.66 -27.98
CA MET A 28 -4.80 -0.52 -27.84
C MET A 28 -4.08 -1.20 -29.04
N LYS A 29 -2.83 -0.81 -29.32
CA LYS A 29 -2.05 -1.37 -30.44
C LYS A 29 -1.90 -2.89 -30.41
N ASN A 30 -1.99 -3.50 -29.20
CA ASN A 30 -1.98 -4.96 -29.00
C ASN A 30 -3.37 -5.57 -28.88
N GLY A 31 -4.45 -4.78 -29.03
CA GLY A 31 -5.85 -5.25 -28.95
C GLY A 31 -6.35 -5.51 -27.52
N GLY A 32 -5.61 -5.16 -26.49
CA GLY A 32 -5.95 -5.46 -25.08
C GLY A 32 -6.48 -4.27 -24.27
N VAL A 33 -7.06 -4.56 -23.11
CA VAL A 33 -7.57 -3.59 -22.11
C VAL A 33 -7.16 -4.04 -20.71
N GLY A 34 -6.65 -3.17 -19.85
CA GLY A 34 -6.08 -3.53 -18.56
C GLY A 34 -6.86 -3.17 -17.29
N VAL A 35 -6.80 -3.89 -16.20
CA VAL A 35 -6.81 -3.69 -14.71
C VAL A 35 -7.28 -4.91 -13.85
N LYS A 36 -6.67 -5.25 -12.72
CA LYS A 36 -6.84 -5.95 -11.38
C LYS A 36 -7.38 -7.41 -11.21
N VAL A 37 -6.85 -8.21 -10.20
CA VAL A 37 -6.88 -9.70 -10.11
C VAL A 37 -7.93 -10.29 -9.17
N PRO A 38 -8.97 -11.01 -9.64
CA PRO A 38 -9.70 -12.05 -8.92
C PRO A 38 -8.96 -13.41 -8.92
N SER A 39 -9.41 -14.36 -8.07
CA SER A 39 -8.84 -15.72 -8.01
C SER A 39 -8.91 -16.47 -9.32
N PHE A 40 -9.92 -16.22 -10.15
CA PHE A 40 -10.14 -16.85 -11.46
C PHE A 40 -9.38 -16.20 -12.62
N PHE A 41 -8.42 -15.29 -12.38
CA PHE A 41 -7.59 -14.75 -13.45
C PHE A 41 -6.66 -15.82 -14.00
N THR A 42 -6.63 -15.92 -15.32
CA THR A 42 -5.73 -16.79 -16.09
C THR A 42 -4.34 -16.17 -16.18
N ASP A 43 -3.42 -16.89 -16.82
CA ASP A 43 -2.05 -16.44 -17.10
C ASP A 43 -2.04 -15.09 -17.85
N ALA A 44 -2.91 -14.95 -18.85
CA ALA A 44 -3.01 -13.75 -19.68
C ALA A 44 -3.37 -12.49 -18.86
N GLU A 45 -4.38 -12.58 -17.98
CA GLU A 45 -4.77 -11.43 -17.17
C GLU A 45 -3.72 -11.08 -16.13
N ARG A 46 -3.06 -12.10 -15.54
CA ARG A 46 -1.99 -11.88 -14.56
C ARG A 46 -0.80 -11.18 -15.19
N ARG A 47 -0.38 -11.59 -16.41
CA ARG A 47 0.68 -10.91 -17.17
C ARG A 47 0.27 -9.49 -17.54
N SER A 48 -0.94 -9.30 -18.05
CA SER A 48 -1.47 -7.97 -18.36
C SER A 48 -1.42 -7.01 -17.17
N LEU A 49 -1.66 -7.51 -15.95
CA LEU A 49 -1.57 -6.69 -14.75
C LEU A 49 -0.13 -6.37 -14.36
N LEU A 50 0.81 -7.30 -14.51
CA LEU A 50 2.24 -7.02 -14.29
C LEU A 50 2.74 -5.97 -15.26
N ASP A 51 2.36 -6.08 -16.55
CA ASP A 51 2.67 -5.07 -17.57
C ASP A 51 2.09 -3.70 -17.19
N ALA A 52 0.83 -3.65 -16.75
CA ALA A 52 0.18 -2.42 -16.30
C ALA A 52 0.89 -1.81 -15.07
N ALA A 53 1.30 -2.64 -14.09
CA ALA A 53 2.07 -2.16 -12.95
C ALA A 53 3.41 -1.57 -13.37
N GLN A 54 4.10 -2.20 -14.32
CA GLN A 54 5.36 -1.70 -14.86
C GLN A 54 5.19 -0.39 -15.63
N ILE A 55 4.11 -0.25 -16.43
CA ILE A 55 3.81 0.97 -17.19
C ILE A 55 3.67 2.18 -16.25
N VAL A 56 2.97 2.02 -15.12
CA VAL A 56 2.77 3.10 -14.15
C VAL A 56 3.90 3.20 -13.11
N GLY A 57 5.00 2.46 -13.29
CA GLY A 57 6.17 2.51 -12.41
C GLY A 57 5.98 1.87 -11.03
N LEU A 58 4.96 1.02 -10.85
CA LEU A 58 4.74 0.30 -9.60
C LEU A 58 5.57 -0.98 -9.54
N ASN A 59 6.34 -1.15 -8.46
CA ASN A 59 7.03 -2.40 -8.18
C ASN A 59 6.06 -3.45 -7.61
N CYS A 60 5.59 -4.36 -8.45
CA CYS A 60 4.69 -5.43 -8.04
C CYS A 60 5.46 -6.58 -7.38
N LEU A 61 5.47 -6.65 -6.06
CA LEU A 61 6.14 -7.71 -5.31
C LEU A 61 5.47 -9.07 -5.52
N ARG A 62 4.15 -9.12 -5.54
CA ARG A 62 3.37 -10.35 -5.71
C ARG A 62 1.96 -10.04 -6.23
N LEU A 63 1.48 -10.81 -7.19
CA LEU A 63 0.04 -10.93 -7.46
C LEU A 63 -0.54 -11.96 -6.48
N MET A 64 -1.57 -11.57 -5.75
CA MET A 64 -2.23 -12.41 -4.75
C MET A 64 -3.70 -12.56 -5.07
N ASN A 65 -4.24 -13.77 -4.96
CA ASN A 65 -5.66 -14.00 -5.17
C ASN A 65 -6.49 -13.29 -4.08
N ASP A 66 -7.60 -12.67 -4.47
CA ASP A 66 -8.49 -11.93 -3.57
C ASP A 66 -8.87 -12.78 -2.34
N MET A 67 -9.26 -14.05 -2.57
CA MET A 67 -9.69 -14.95 -1.50
C MET A 67 -8.54 -15.35 -0.56
N THR A 68 -7.32 -15.48 -1.09
CA THR A 68 -6.12 -15.75 -0.29
C THR A 68 -5.76 -14.54 0.58
N ALA A 69 -5.94 -13.33 0.06
CA ALA A 69 -5.74 -12.09 0.83
C ALA A 69 -6.75 -11.98 1.99
N VAL A 70 -8.04 -12.28 1.73
CA VAL A 70 -9.08 -12.34 2.78
C VAL A 70 -8.70 -13.36 3.87
N ALA A 71 -8.29 -14.57 3.45
CA ALA A 71 -7.89 -15.63 4.36
C ALA A 71 -6.65 -15.26 5.20
N LEU A 72 -5.66 -14.58 4.60
CA LEU A 72 -4.49 -14.09 5.33
C LEU A 72 -4.89 -13.05 6.38
N ASN A 73 -5.73 -12.07 6.00
CA ASN A 73 -6.24 -11.06 6.93
C ASN A 73 -7.03 -11.69 8.10
N TYR A 74 -7.77 -12.76 7.86
CA TYR A 74 -8.46 -13.50 8.91
C TYR A 74 -7.49 -14.24 9.83
N GLY A 75 -6.56 -15.01 9.25
CA GLY A 75 -5.74 -15.97 9.98
C GLY A 75 -4.60 -15.36 10.79
N ILE A 76 -4.01 -14.27 10.32
CA ILE A 76 -2.79 -13.70 10.92
C ILE A 76 -3.00 -13.22 12.36
N TYR A 77 -4.22 -12.74 12.68
CA TYR A 77 -4.56 -12.26 14.02
C TYR A 77 -5.10 -13.34 14.96
N LYS A 78 -5.42 -14.56 14.45
CA LYS A 78 -5.94 -15.65 15.28
C LYS A 78 -4.81 -16.30 16.08
N GLN A 79 -4.99 -16.32 17.40
CA GLN A 79 -4.04 -16.95 18.33
C GLN A 79 -4.44 -18.38 18.68
N ASP A 80 -5.69 -18.73 18.48
CA ASP A 80 -6.35 -20.00 18.83
C ASP A 80 -6.36 -21.03 17.70
N LEU A 81 -5.42 -20.92 16.74
CA LEU A 81 -5.29 -21.88 15.64
C LEU A 81 -4.67 -23.20 16.11
N PRO A 82 -5.11 -24.36 15.56
CA PRO A 82 -4.54 -25.67 15.87
C PRO A 82 -3.03 -25.73 15.62
N ALA A 83 -2.33 -26.57 16.36
CA ALA A 83 -0.90 -26.83 16.14
C ALA A 83 -0.66 -27.42 14.73
N PRO A 84 0.57 -27.33 14.17
CA PRO A 84 0.86 -27.82 12.83
C PRO A 84 0.56 -29.32 12.63
N GLU A 85 0.62 -30.12 13.70
CA GLU A 85 0.39 -31.57 13.74
C GLU A 85 -1.09 -31.95 13.93
N GLU A 86 -1.92 -30.97 14.33
CA GLU A 86 -3.35 -31.19 14.57
C GLU A 86 -4.17 -31.01 13.29
N LYS A 87 -5.42 -31.55 13.31
CA LYS A 87 -6.37 -31.33 12.21
C LYS A 87 -6.59 -29.82 12.00
N PRO A 88 -6.37 -29.30 10.78
CA PRO A 88 -6.51 -27.89 10.52
C PRO A 88 -7.95 -27.40 10.73
N ARG A 89 -8.09 -26.14 11.13
CA ARG A 89 -9.37 -25.44 11.14
C ARG A 89 -9.77 -25.07 9.71
N ILE A 90 -10.92 -25.55 9.25
CA ILE A 90 -11.44 -25.24 7.93
C ILE A 90 -12.39 -24.05 8.00
N VAL A 91 -12.10 -23.01 7.26
CA VAL A 91 -12.96 -21.83 7.13
C VAL A 91 -13.25 -21.61 5.66
N VAL A 92 -14.54 -21.40 5.35
CA VAL A 92 -14.98 -21.01 4.01
C VAL A 92 -15.16 -19.51 3.97
N PHE A 93 -14.54 -18.87 2.99
CA PHE A 93 -14.70 -17.45 2.70
C PHE A 93 -15.59 -17.28 1.48
N VAL A 94 -16.53 -16.36 1.56
CA VAL A 94 -17.47 -16.03 0.49
C VAL A 94 -17.36 -14.54 0.21
N ASP A 95 -16.96 -14.18 -1.01
CA ASP A 95 -16.89 -12.80 -1.48
C ASP A 95 -17.94 -12.56 -2.57
N MET A 96 -18.85 -11.64 -2.31
CA MET A 96 -19.75 -11.12 -3.33
C MET A 96 -19.53 -9.62 -3.47
N GLY A 97 -18.67 -9.27 -4.41
CA GLY A 97 -18.37 -7.89 -4.74
C GLY A 97 -19.35 -7.27 -5.74
N HIS A 98 -18.92 -6.21 -6.40
CA HIS A 98 -19.71 -5.54 -7.43
C HIS A 98 -19.88 -6.39 -8.70
N SER A 99 -18.85 -7.16 -9.11
CA SER A 99 -18.77 -7.77 -10.44
C SER A 99 -18.76 -9.30 -10.45
N ALA A 100 -18.36 -9.94 -9.35
CA ALA A 100 -18.13 -11.38 -9.28
C ALA A 100 -18.52 -11.95 -7.92
N PHE A 101 -18.80 -13.24 -7.91
CA PHE A 101 -19.02 -14.08 -6.74
C PHE A 101 -17.88 -15.11 -6.66
N GLN A 102 -17.20 -15.21 -5.53
CA GLN A 102 -16.07 -16.10 -5.31
C GLN A 102 -16.23 -16.79 -3.96
N VAL A 103 -15.83 -18.05 -3.90
CA VAL A 103 -15.82 -18.84 -2.66
C VAL A 103 -14.51 -19.62 -2.57
N SER A 104 -13.98 -19.78 -1.36
CA SER A 104 -12.74 -20.51 -1.13
C SER A 104 -12.76 -21.23 0.20
N ALA A 105 -12.31 -22.48 0.22
CA ALA A 105 -12.08 -23.25 1.43
C ALA A 105 -10.61 -23.17 1.82
N CYS A 106 -10.34 -22.76 3.06
CA CYS A 106 -9.00 -22.56 3.57
C CYS A 106 -8.76 -23.35 4.85
N ALA A 107 -7.59 -23.99 4.94
CA ALA A 107 -7.13 -24.76 6.08
C ALA A 107 -6.12 -23.92 6.88
N PHE A 108 -6.36 -23.77 8.17
CA PHE A 108 -5.52 -23.00 9.09
C PHE A 108 -4.91 -23.88 10.17
N ASN A 109 -3.60 -23.82 10.29
CA ASN A 109 -2.84 -24.22 11.48
C ASN A 109 -2.05 -23.00 11.97
N LYS A 110 -1.43 -23.11 13.14
CA LYS A 110 -0.59 -22.05 13.70
C LYS A 110 0.51 -21.66 12.71
N SER A 111 0.55 -20.39 12.33
CA SER A 111 1.48 -19.80 11.36
C SER A 111 1.38 -20.37 9.93
N LYS A 112 0.27 -21.02 9.55
CA LYS A 112 0.12 -21.62 8.22
C LYS A 112 -1.29 -21.49 7.68
N LEU A 113 -1.39 -21.01 6.44
CA LEU A 113 -2.58 -20.95 5.62
C LEU A 113 -2.38 -21.80 4.37
N LYS A 114 -3.32 -22.68 4.08
CA LYS A 114 -3.39 -23.41 2.82
C LYS A 114 -4.77 -23.25 2.20
N VAL A 115 -4.83 -22.75 0.98
CA VAL A 115 -6.05 -22.77 0.16
C VAL A 115 -6.26 -24.18 -0.35
N LEU A 116 -7.42 -24.77 -0.05
CA LEU A 116 -7.79 -26.12 -0.47
C LEU A 116 -8.44 -26.14 -1.84
N GLY A 117 -9.27 -25.14 -2.12
CA GLY A 117 -9.93 -24.99 -3.38
C GLY A 117 -10.66 -23.65 -3.46
N THR A 118 -11.02 -23.28 -4.69
CA THR A 118 -11.75 -22.05 -5.00
C THR A 118 -12.76 -22.33 -6.12
N ALA A 119 -13.93 -21.72 -6.01
CA ALA A 119 -14.93 -21.71 -7.06
C ALA A 119 -15.53 -20.31 -7.21
N PHE A 120 -16.15 -20.01 -8.33
CA PHE A 120 -16.56 -18.65 -8.65
C PHE A 120 -17.67 -18.60 -9.71
N ASP A 121 -18.38 -17.48 -9.72
CA ASP A 121 -19.16 -16.99 -10.87
C ASP A 121 -18.63 -15.60 -11.23
N PRO A 122 -17.88 -15.44 -12.34
CA PRO A 122 -17.22 -14.19 -12.70
C PRO A 122 -18.19 -13.08 -13.13
N PHE A 123 -19.47 -13.44 -13.32
CA PHE A 123 -20.51 -12.55 -13.83
C PHE A 123 -21.71 -12.44 -12.87
N LEU A 124 -21.51 -12.69 -11.57
CA LEU A 124 -22.52 -12.55 -10.54
C LEU A 124 -22.01 -11.60 -9.43
N GLY A 125 -22.57 -10.41 -9.35
CA GLY A 125 -22.22 -9.42 -8.35
C GLY A 125 -23.26 -8.33 -8.21
N GLY A 126 -23.02 -7.35 -7.35
CA GLY A 126 -23.94 -6.25 -7.04
C GLY A 126 -24.49 -5.54 -8.27
N ARG A 127 -23.66 -5.36 -9.32
CA ARG A 127 -24.06 -4.75 -10.59
C ARG A 127 -25.20 -5.48 -11.31
N ASN A 128 -25.30 -6.79 -11.13
CA ASN A 128 -26.34 -7.57 -11.76
C ASN A 128 -27.70 -7.31 -11.10
N PHE A 129 -27.70 -7.14 -9.79
CA PHE A 129 -28.88 -6.70 -9.02
C PHE A 129 -29.30 -5.28 -9.40
N ASP A 130 -28.35 -4.36 -9.57
CA ASP A 130 -28.62 -3.00 -10.06
C ASP A 130 -29.23 -3.04 -11.47
N GLY A 131 -28.67 -3.89 -12.36
CA GLY A 131 -29.20 -4.07 -13.71
C GLY A 131 -30.66 -4.54 -13.76
N LYS A 132 -31.04 -5.48 -12.86
CA LYS A 132 -32.44 -5.93 -12.74
C LYS A 132 -33.38 -4.79 -12.35
N LEU A 133 -32.97 -3.96 -11.37
CA LEU A 133 -33.72 -2.78 -10.96
C LEU A 133 -33.84 -1.76 -12.09
N VAL A 134 -32.74 -1.49 -12.78
CA VAL A 134 -32.72 -0.54 -13.93
C VAL A 134 -33.64 -1.03 -15.04
N ASP A 135 -33.60 -2.31 -15.41
CA ASP A 135 -34.48 -2.87 -16.44
C ASP A 135 -35.96 -2.76 -16.04
N TYR A 136 -36.28 -3.05 -14.77
CA TYR A 136 -37.63 -2.89 -14.24
C TYR A 136 -38.09 -1.42 -14.31
N PHE A 137 -37.32 -0.47 -13.80
CA PHE A 137 -37.71 0.94 -13.81
C PHE A 137 -37.67 1.56 -15.21
N CYS A 138 -36.83 1.10 -16.11
CA CYS A 138 -36.88 1.50 -17.52
C CYS A 138 -38.23 1.15 -18.15
N ALA A 139 -38.72 -0.07 -17.87
CA ALA A 139 -40.04 -0.50 -18.37
C ALA A 139 -41.20 0.28 -17.74
N GLU A 140 -41.12 0.54 -16.41
CA GLU A 140 -42.12 1.31 -15.68
C GLU A 140 -42.16 2.79 -16.17
N ILE A 141 -41.00 3.46 -16.28
CA ILE A 141 -40.88 4.84 -16.75
C ILE A 141 -41.40 4.94 -18.19
N LYS A 142 -41.04 4.00 -19.07
CA LYS A 142 -41.51 3.97 -20.45
C LYS A 142 -43.04 3.80 -20.52
N SER A 143 -43.62 3.01 -19.63
CA SER A 143 -45.07 2.83 -19.56
C SER A 143 -45.80 4.04 -19.04
N LYS A 144 -45.36 4.62 -17.92
CA LYS A 144 -46.00 5.74 -17.21
C LYS A 144 -45.79 7.08 -17.91
N TYR A 145 -44.54 7.41 -18.27
CA TYR A 145 -44.13 8.74 -18.73
C TYR A 145 -43.84 8.78 -20.22
N LYS A 146 -43.87 7.64 -20.94
CA LYS A 146 -43.51 7.56 -22.37
C LYS A 146 -42.06 7.96 -22.67
N LEU A 147 -41.19 7.96 -21.67
CA LEU A 147 -39.77 8.25 -21.76
C LEU A 147 -38.98 6.96 -21.84
N ASP A 148 -37.94 6.89 -22.67
CA ASP A 148 -37.03 5.76 -22.74
C ASP A 148 -35.68 6.13 -22.18
N PRO A 149 -35.35 5.69 -20.93
CA PRO A 149 -34.07 6.03 -20.29
C PRO A 149 -32.86 5.49 -21.06
N LYS A 150 -33.02 4.37 -21.78
CA LYS A 150 -31.92 3.76 -22.57
C LYS A 150 -31.53 4.61 -23.78
N ALA A 151 -32.37 5.55 -24.21
CA ALA A 151 -32.08 6.45 -25.33
C ALA A 151 -31.09 7.59 -24.96
N LYS A 152 -30.89 7.89 -23.65
CA LYS A 152 -30.00 8.95 -23.17
C LYS A 152 -29.05 8.42 -22.10
N VAL A 153 -27.75 8.33 -22.39
CA VAL A 153 -26.72 7.79 -21.49
C VAL A 153 -26.74 8.48 -20.11
N ARG A 154 -26.87 9.81 -20.07
CA ARG A 154 -26.91 10.57 -18.81
C ARG A 154 -28.10 10.17 -17.93
N ALA A 155 -29.27 9.98 -18.51
CA ALA A 155 -30.45 9.56 -17.76
C ALA A 155 -30.30 8.12 -17.26
N LEU A 156 -29.80 7.23 -18.11
CA LEU A 156 -29.53 5.84 -17.73
C LEU A 156 -28.55 5.75 -16.56
N LEU A 157 -27.47 6.52 -16.57
CA LEU A 157 -26.48 6.54 -15.47
C LEU A 157 -27.10 7.07 -14.18
N ARG A 158 -27.90 8.13 -14.23
CA ARG A 158 -28.63 8.61 -13.05
C ARG A 158 -29.57 7.57 -12.49
N LEU A 159 -30.26 6.83 -13.36
CA LEU A 159 -31.12 5.72 -12.94
C LEU A 159 -30.33 4.60 -12.28
N TYR A 160 -29.15 4.23 -12.80
CA TYR A 160 -28.26 3.25 -12.16
C TYR A 160 -27.85 3.70 -10.75
N GLN A 161 -27.50 4.97 -10.57
CA GLN A 161 -27.11 5.52 -9.26
C GLN A 161 -28.27 5.44 -8.25
N GLU A 162 -29.47 5.82 -8.66
CA GLU A 162 -30.63 5.78 -7.79
C GLU A 162 -31.09 4.33 -7.50
N CYS A 163 -31.00 3.44 -8.48
CA CYS A 163 -31.26 1.99 -8.26
C CYS A 163 -30.24 1.38 -7.28
N GLU A 164 -28.94 1.77 -7.34
CA GLU A 164 -27.96 1.32 -6.38
C GLU A 164 -28.27 1.82 -4.95
N LYS A 165 -28.69 3.09 -4.81
CA LYS A 165 -29.15 3.64 -3.53
C LYS A 165 -30.36 2.89 -3.01
N LEU A 166 -31.36 2.67 -3.87
CA LEU A 166 -32.57 1.92 -3.57
C LEU A 166 -32.24 0.49 -3.08
N LYS A 167 -31.36 -0.25 -3.76
CA LYS A 167 -30.86 -1.58 -3.36
C LYS A 167 -30.26 -1.54 -1.95
N LYS A 168 -29.42 -0.53 -1.65
CA LYS A 168 -28.81 -0.37 -0.33
C LYS A 168 -29.86 -0.09 0.74
N LEU A 169 -30.85 0.75 0.46
CA LEU A 169 -31.95 1.05 1.36
C LEU A 169 -32.83 -0.17 1.64
N MET A 170 -33.16 -0.98 0.60
CA MET A 170 -33.91 -2.21 0.76
C MET A 170 -33.16 -3.28 1.57
N SER A 171 -31.85 -3.19 1.66
CA SER A 171 -31.06 -4.10 2.52
C SER A 171 -31.27 -3.81 4.03
N SER A 172 -31.54 -2.57 4.40
CA SER A 172 -31.84 -2.17 5.78
C SER A 172 -33.34 -2.10 6.09
N ASN A 173 -34.19 -1.78 5.11
CA ASN A 173 -35.61 -1.60 5.27
C ASN A 173 -36.41 -2.53 4.32
N SER A 174 -37.46 -3.18 4.83
CA SER A 174 -38.30 -4.08 4.03
C SER A 174 -39.58 -3.45 3.45
N THR A 175 -39.91 -2.22 3.88
CA THR A 175 -41.11 -1.50 3.44
C THR A 175 -40.95 -0.94 2.02
N ASP A 176 -42.04 -0.41 1.47
CA ASP A 176 -42.01 0.32 0.20
C ASP A 176 -41.09 1.53 0.28
N ILE A 177 -40.06 1.58 -0.57
CA ILE A 177 -39.09 2.67 -0.66
C ILE A 177 -39.33 3.40 -1.96
N PRO A 178 -39.52 4.74 -1.93
CA PRO A 178 -39.69 5.54 -3.13
C PRO A 178 -38.35 5.69 -3.89
N LEU A 179 -38.46 5.75 -5.21
CA LEU A 179 -37.42 6.18 -6.13
C LEU A 179 -37.93 7.42 -6.84
N ASN A 180 -37.36 8.59 -6.56
CA ASN A 180 -37.72 9.86 -7.16
C ASN A 180 -36.49 10.47 -7.82
N ILE A 181 -36.63 10.87 -9.08
CA ILE A 181 -35.55 11.52 -9.84
C ILE A 181 -36.10 12.79 -10.49
N GLU A 182 -35.71 13.94 -9.97
CA GLU A 182 -36.12 15.26 -10.48
C GLU A 182 -35.39 15.57 -11.78
N CYS A 183 -36.04 16.28 -12.69
CA CYS A 183 -35.54 16.70 -14.01
C CYS A 183 -34.81 15.54 -14.72
N PHE A 184 -35.46 14.38 -14.78
CA PHE A 184 -34.84 13.14 -15.27
C PHE A 184 -34.57 13.17 -16.76
N MET A 185 -35.59 13.45 -17.53
CA MET A 185 -35.53 13.63 -19.00
C MET A 185 -36.57 14.65 -19.46
N ASN A 186 -36.16 15.58 -20.35
CA ASN A 186 -37.05 16.60 -20.92
C ASN A 186 -37.81 17.37 -19.81
N ASP A 187 -37.09 17.77 -18.75
CA ASP A 187 -37.61 18.49 -17.57
C ASP A 187 -38.78 17.77 -16.86
N THR A 188 -38.85 16.46 -17.01
CA THR A 188 -39.89 15.63 -16.39
C THR A 188 -39.34 14.89 -15.20
N ASP A 189 -40.03 14.99 -14.07
CA ASP A 189 -39.75 14.20 -12.85
C ASP A 189 -40.34 12.82 -13.00
N VAL A 190 -39.59 11.81 -12.53
CA VAL A 190 -40.07 10.44 -12.53
C VAL A 190 -40.08 9.88 -11.10
N SER A 191 -41.10 9.09 -10.80
CA SER A 191 -41.26 8.44 -9.51
C SER A 191 -41.67 7.00 -9.67
N GLY A 192 -41.13 6.16 -8.79
CA GLY A 192 -41.48 4.76 -8.64
C GLY A 192 -41.34 4.33 -7.19
N LYS A 193 -41.62 3.09 -6.88
CA LYS A 193 -41.40 2.51 -5.56
C LYS A 193 -41.13 1.01 -5.69
N MET A 194 -40.42 0.45 -4.74
CA MET A 194 -40.18 -0.99 -4.63
C MET A 194 -39.93 -1.39 -3.17
N ASN A 195 -40.31 -2.59 -2.81
CA ASN A 195 -39.98 -3.18 -1.52
C ASN A 195 -39.05 -4.37 -1.68
N ARG A 196 -38.51 -4.84 -0.55
CA ARG A 196 -37.53 -5.95 -0.54
C ARG A 196 -38.08 -7.24 -1.17
N SER A 197 -39.32 -7.63 -0.88
CA SER A 197 -39.91 -8.87 -1.42
C SER A 197 -40.04 -8.84 -2.93
N GLN A 198 -40.45 -7.71 -3.49
CA GLN A 198 -40.51 -7.53 -4.95
C GLN A 198 -39.12 -7.56 -5.59
N PHE A 199 -38.14 -6.95 -4.94
CA PHE A 199 -36.75 -6.98 -5.38
C PHE A 199 -36.16 -8.40 -5.37
N GLU A 200 -36.41 -9.16 -4.32
CA GLU A 200 -35.94 -10.55 -4.20
C GLU A 200 -36.61 -11.46 -5.23
N GLU A 201 -37.90 -11.28 -5.52
CA GLU A 201 -38.61 -11.98 -6.62
C GLU A 201 -38.02 -11.61 -7.98
N LEU A 202 -37.80 -10.32 -8.26
CA LEU A 202 -37.17 -9.84 -9.48
C LEU A 202 -35.76 -10.43 -9.71
N CYS A 203 -35.03 -10.68 -8.64
CA CYS A 203 -33.67 -11.20 -8.65
C CYS A 203 -33.56 -12.72 -8.39
N ALA A 204 -34.67 -13.48 -8.44
CA ALA A 204 -34.69 -14.89 -8.07
C ALA A 204 -33.69 -15.75 -8.88
N ASP A 205 -33.52 -15.47 -10.17
CA ASP A 205 -32.52 -16.11 -11.04
C ASP A 205 -31.06 -15.84 -10.58
N LEU A 206 -30.74 -14.62 -10.18
CA LEU A 206 -29.43 -14.28 -9.65
C LEU A 206 -29.18 -14.97 -8.31
N LEU A 207 -30.17 -14.99 -7.44
CA LEU A 207 -30.09 -15.66 -6.15
C LEU A 207 -29.90 -17.20 -6.30
N GLN A 208 -30.47 -17.83 -7.30
CA GLN A 208 -30.25 -19.25 -7.57
C GLN A 208 -28.82 -19.54 -8.01
N ARG A 209 -28.19 -18.65 -8.77
CA ARG A 209 -26.81 -18.84 -9.24
C ARG A 209 -25.78 -18.88 -8.10
N ILE A 210 -26.10 -18.39 -6.91
CA ILE A 210 -25.19 -18.40 -5.74
C ILE A 210 -24.84 -19.84 -5.33
N GLU A 211 -25.78 -20.78 -5.48
CA GLU A 211 -25.60 -22.16 -5.01
C GLU A 211 -24.57 -22.95 -5.83
N MET A 212 -24.41 -22.62 -7.11
CA MET A 212 -23.55 -23.40 -8.02
C MET A 212 -22.05 -23.33 -7.60
N PRO A 213 -21.43 -22.15 -7.33
CA PRO A 213 -20.06 -22.12 -6.84
C PRO A 213 -19.88 -22.74 -5.44
N LEU A 214 -20.91 -22.67 -4.58
CA LEU A 214 -20.86 -23.32 -3.25
C LEU A 214 -20.81 -24.83 -3.39
N LEU A 215 -21.68 -25.43 -4.23
CA LEU A 215 -21.69 -26.86 -4.54
C LEU A 215 -20.35 -27.27 -5.17
N SER A 216 -19.91 -26.57 -6.18
CA SER A 216 -18.66 -26.84 -6.88
C SER A 216 -17.45 -26.83 -5.93
N LEU A 217 -17.38 -25.86 -4.96
CA LEU A 217 -16.33 -25.84 -3.96
C LEU A 217 -16.32 -27.10 -3.09
N MET A 218 -17.49 -27.49 -2.58
CA MET A 218 -17.61 -28.66 -1.69
C MET A 218 -17.24 -29.95 -2.42
N GLU A 219 -17.66 -30.11 -3.68
CA GLU A 219 -17.30 -31.25 -4.52
C GLU A 219 -15.79 -31.33 -4.82
N GLN A 220 -15.18 -30.22 -5.22
CA GLN A 220 -13.76 -30.16 -5.55
C GLN A 220 -12.87 -30.44 -4.35
N THR A 221 -13.25 -29.96 -3.17
CA THR A 221 -12.48 -30.12 -1.94
C THR A 221 -12.78 -31.37 -1.16
N GLN A 222 -13.82 -32.12 -1.56
CA GLN A 222 -14.34 -33.32 -0.87
C GLN A 222 -14.67 -33.04 0.62
N LEU A 223 -14.95 -31.77 0.96
CA LEU A 223 -15.34 -31.36 2.30
C LEU A 223 -16.82 -31.63 2.54
N LYS A 224 -17.14 -32.04 3.76
CA LYS A 224 -18.51 -32.05 4.25
C LYS A 224 -18.84 -30.76 4.97
N VAL A 225 -20.11 -30.38 5.02
CA VAL A 225 -20.57 -29.17 5.73
C VAL A 225 -20.18 -29.20 7.22
N GLU A 226 -20.11 -30.40 7.81
CA GLU A 226 -19.71 -30.60 9.21
C GLU A 226 -18.23 -30.24 9.43
N ASP A 227 -17.37 -30.45 8.44
CA ASP A 227 -15.92 -30.12 8.53
C ASP A 227 -15.65 -28.61 8.51
N VAL A 228 -16.58 -27.81 8.00
CA VAL A 228 -16.45 -26.36 7.93
C VAL A 228 -16.71 -25.77 9.31
N THR A 229 -15.70 -25.17 9.91
CA THR A 229 -15.80 -24.55 11.25
C THR A 229 -16.56 -23.22 11.23
N ALA A 230 -16.30 -22.38 10.23
CA ALA A 230 -16.92 -21.06 10.08
C ALA A 230 -17.06 -20.69 8.61
N VAL A 231 -18.06 -19.85 8.33
CA VAL A 231 -18.27 -19.24 7.00
C VAL A 231 -18.17 -17.73 7.17
N GLU A 232 -17.12 -17.14 6.65
CA GLU A 232 -16.88 -15.68 6.68
C GLU A 232 -17.32 -15.07 5.36
N ILE A 233 -18.12 -13.99 5.42
CA ILE A 233 -18.59 -13.29 4.23
C ILE A 233 -17.95 -11.90 4.11
N VAL A 234 -17.50 -11.55 2.91
CA VAL A 234 -16.95 -10.26 2.53
C VAL A 234 -17.56 -9.78 1.21
N GLY A 235 -17.25 -8.54 0.83
CA GLY A 235 -17.80 -7.92 -0.37
C GLY A 235 -19.15 -7.24 -0.11
N GLY A 236 -19.34 -6.05 -0.71
CA GLY A 236 -20.49 -5.20 -0.43
C GLY A 236 -21.85 -5.81 -0.77
N ALA A 237 -21.93 -6.71 -1.77
CA ALA A 237 -23.19 -7.33 -2.17
C ALA A 237 -23.65 -8.47 -1.23
N THR A 238 -22.78 -8.97 -0.34
CA THR A 238 -23.20 -9.91 0.74
C THR A 238 -24.10 -9.24 1.79
N ARG A 239 -24.21 -7.91 1.77
CA ARG A 239 -25.14 -7.15 2.63
C ARG A 239 -26.59 -7.29 2.18
N ILE A 240 -26.87 -7.81 0.97
CA ILE A 240 -28.23 -8.13 0.52
C ILE A 240 -28.77 -9.30 1.38
N PRO A 241 -29.89 -9.12 2.12
CA PRO A 241 -30.35 -10.12 3.08
C PRO A 241 -30.57 -11.50 2.45
N ALA A 242 -31.20 -11.60 1.28
CA ALA A 242 -31.44 -12.85 0.59
C ALA A 242 -30.15 -13.59 0.18
N VAL A 243 -29.06 -12.85 -0.13
CA VAL A 243 -27.74 -13.46 -0.40
C VAL A 243 -27.19 -14.09 0.87
N LYS A 244 -27.20 -13.35 1.98
CA LYS A 244 -26.75 -13.83 3.29
C LYS A 244 -27.52 -15.06 3.75
N GLU A 245 -28.85 -15.03 3.61
CA GLU A 245 -29.75 -16.12 3.98
C GLU A 245 -29.48 -17.39 3.16
N ARG A 246 -29.30 -17.26 1.85
CA ARG A 246 -28.98 -18.41 0.99
C ARG A 246 -27.66 -19.09 1.37
N ILE A 247 -26.62 -18.29 1.64
CA ILE A 247 -25.32 -18.83 2.09
C ILE A 247 -25.49 -19.55 3.44
N ALA A 248 -26.16 -18.93 4.40
CA ALA A 248 -26.42 -19.52 5.71
C ALA A 248 -27.23 -20.83 5.60
N LYS A 249 -28.27 -20.85 4.75
CA LYS A 249 -29.07 -22.01 4.50
C LYS A 249 -28.29 -23.17 3.86
N PHE A 250 -27.39 -22.86 2.91
CA PHE A 250 -26.54 -23.85 2.26
C PHE A 250 -25.64 -24.58 3.27
N PHE A 251 -24.98 -23.83 4.15
CA PHE A 251 -24.09 -24.40 5.16
C PHE A 251 -24.80 -24.86 6.44
N GLY A 252 -26.09 -24.56 6.60
CA GLY A 252 -26.83 -24.86 7.84
C GLY A 252 -26.24 -24.18 9.08
N LYS A 253 -25.55 -23.05 8.90
CA LYS A 253 -24.82 -22.30 9.92
C LYS A 253 -24.99 -20.80 9.69
N ASP A 254 -24.94 -20.02 10.78
CA ASP A 254 -24.87 -18.59 10.66
C ASP A 254 -23.55 -18.16 10.03
N VAL A 255 -23.64 -17.16 9.16
CA VAL A 255 -22.46 -16.60 8.52
C VAL A 255 -21.83 -15.52 9.40
N SER A 256 -20.51 -15.54 9.47
CA SER A 256 -19.71 -14.57 10.23
C SER A 256 -19.37 -13.36 9.39
N THR A 257 -19.33 -12.19 10.05
CA THR A 257 -18.95 -10.88 9.46
C THR A 257 -17.87 -10.22 10.29
N THR A 258 -16.86 -11.00 10.71
CA THR A 258 -15.78 -10.49 11.59
C THR A 258 -14.77 -9.63 10.84
N LEU A 259 -14.75 -9.75 9.51
CA LEU A 259 -13.88 -8.97 8.63
C LEU A 259 -14.60 -7.73 8.09
N ASN A 260 -13.84 -6.65 7.85
CA ASN A 260 -14.35 -5.52 7.10
C ASN A 260 -14.62 -5.94 5.66
N ALA A 261 -15.89 -5.93 5.26
CA ALA A 261 -16.34 -6.45 3.96
C ALA A 261 -15.72 -5.70 2.75
N ASP A 262 -15.35 -4.44 2.91
CA ASP A 262 -14.85 -3.58 1.84
C ASP A 262 -13.31 -3.56 1.79
N GLU A 263 -12.64 -3.73 2.94
CA GLU A 263 -11.19 -3.57 3.08
C GLU A 263 -10.41 -4.89 3.26
N ALA A 264 -11.09 -6.02 3.52
CA ALA A 264 -10.42 -7.28 3.88
C ALA A 264 -9.34 -7.70 2.87
N ILE A 265 -9.58 -7.52 1.56
CA ILE A 265 -8.64 -7.84 0.49
C ILE A 265 -7.43 -6.91 0.54
N ALA A 266 -7.65 -5.60 0.65
CA ALA A 266 -6.57 -4.61 0.69
C ALA A 266 -5.68 -4.81 1.93
N ARG A 267 -6.27 -5.06 3.09
CA ARG A 267 -5.56 -5.38 4.33
C ARG A 267 -4.72 -6.65 4.20
N GLY A 268 -5.28 -7.71 3.60
CA GLY A 268 -4.53 -8.95 3.34
C GLY A 268 -3.35 -8.76 2.38
N CYS A 269 -3.51 -7.94 1.34
CA CYS A 269 -2.42 -7.58 0.44
C CYS A 269 -1.33 -6.76 1.15
N ALA A 270 -1.71 -5.80 1.99
CA ALA A 270 -0.77 -5.00 2.79
C ALA A 270 0.03 -5.88 3.78
N LEU A 271 -0.65 -6.82 4.46
CA LEU A 271 0.00 -7.81 5.32
C LEU A 271 1.00 -8.68 4.55
N GLN A 272 0.65 -9.12 3.35
CA GLN A 272 1.58 -9.88 2.50
C GLN A 272 2.80 -9.04 2.08
N CYS A 273 2.63 -7.76 1.77
CA CYS A 273 3.73 -6.85 1.50
C CYS A 273 4.63 -6.69 2.73
N ALA A 274 4.05 -6.54 3.92
CA ALA A 274 4.80 -6.46 5.18
C ALA A 274 5.58 -7.75 5.48
N ILE A 275 4.99 -8.94 5.23
CA ILE A 275 5.67 -10.24 5.39
C ILE A 275 6.87 -10.37 4.42
N LEU A 276 6.76 -9.83 3.21
CA LEU A 276 7.83 -9.88 2.21
C LEU A 276 8.90 -8.78 2.40
N SER A 277 8.62 -7.77 3.19
CA SER A 277 9.53 -6.64 3.42
C SER A 277 10.50 -6.92 4.56
N PRO A 278 11.82 -6.72 4.36
CA PRO A 278 12.80 -6.85 5.44
C PRO A 278 12.70 -5.71 6.48
N ALA A 279 11.99 -4.62 6.18
CA ALA A 279 11.84 -3.47 7.06
C ALA A 279 10.82 -3.69 8.19
N PHE A 280 9.91 -4.65 8.04
CA PHE A 280 8.85 -4.93 9.00
C PHE A 280 9.07 -6.26 9.71
N LYS A 281 8.99 -6.26 11.04
CA LYS A 281 8.93 -7.49 11.84
C LYS A 281 7.47 -7.92 11.97
N VAL A 282 7.01 -8.74 11.04
CA VAL A 282 5.67 -9.33 11.07
C VAL A 282 5.77 -10.78 11.54
N ARG A 283 4.72 -11.26 12.21
CA ARG A 283 4.58 -12.66 12.56
C ARG A 283 4.72 -13.53 11.31
N GLU A 284 5.58 -14.53 11.35
CA GLU A 284 5.68 -15.51 10.27
C GLU A 284 4.34 -16.19 10.02
N PHE A 285 3.88 -16.12 8.77
CA PHE A 285 2.66 -16.76 8.33
C PHE A 285 2.87 -17.29 6.91
N SER A 286 3.00 -18.60 6.80
CA SER A 286 3.20 -19.29 5.52
C SER A 286 1.89 -19.37 4.76
N VAL A 287 1.89 -18.92 3.51
CA VAL A 287 0.71 -18.91 2.64
C VAL A 287 0.96 -19.81 1.44
N THR A 288 0.18 -20.89 1.35
CA THR A 288 0.11 -21.77 0.18
C THR A 288 -1.18 -21.47 -0.58
N ASP A 289 -1.04 -20.91 -1.78
CA ASP A 289 -2.17 -20.59 -2.67
C ASP A 289 -2.56 -21.78 -3.54
N ALA A 290 -3.60 -21.67 -4.35
CA ALA A 290 -4.05 -22.68 -5.28
C ALA A 290 -4.23 -22.10 -6.69
N THR A 291 -3.91 -22.91 -7.72
CA THR A 291 -4.21 -22.63 -9.13
C THR A 291 -5.60 -23.11 -9.47
N PRO A 292 -6.53 -22.24 -9.88
CA PRO A 292 -7.94 -22.62 -10.06
C PRO A 292 -8.15 -23.58 -11.24
N PHE A 293 -7.31 -23.48 -12.28
CA PHE A 293 -7.47 -24.22 -13.52
C PHE A 293 -6.37 -25.27 -13.70
N PRO A 294 -6.69 -26.46 -14.20
CA PRO A 294 -5.69 -27.45 -14.56
C PRO A 294 -4.92 -27.04 -15.79
N ILE A 295 -3.58 -27.27 -15.80
CA ILE A 295 -2.69 -26.92 -16.89
C ILE A 295 -2.09 -28.17 -17.49
N SER A 296 -2.22 -28.32 -18.81
CA SER A 296 -1.66 -29.39 -19.61
C SER A 296 -0.59 -28.88 -20.56
N LEU A 297 0.32 -29.78 -20.91
CA LEU A 297 1.28 -29.60 -21.98
C LEU A 297 1.00 -30.56 -23.12
N LEU A 298 1.09 -30.04 -24.33
CA LEU A 298 1.01 -30.77 -25.58
C LEU A 298 2.38 -30.72 -26.26
N TRP A 299 2.80 -31.82 -26.87
CA TRP A 299 4.03 -31.90 -27.67
C TRP A 299 3.89 -32.92 -28.79
N ASN A 300 4.60 -32.71 -29.88
CA ASN A 300 4.70 -33.69 -30.94
C ASN A 300 5.55 -34.89 -30.51
N THR A 301 5.03 -36.10 -30.68
CA THR A 301 5.82 -37.31 -30.52
C THR A 301 6.61 -37.59 -31.83
N GLU A 302 7.74 -38.31 -31.73
CA GLU A 302 8.54 -38.66 -32.92
C GLU A 302 7.90 -39.80 -33.78
N ALA A 303 6.79 -40.38 -33.35
CA ALA A 303 6.00 -41.28 -34.14
C ALA A 303 5.07 -40.45 -35.03
N GLU A 304 5.04 -40.75 -36.31
CA GLU A 304 4.25 -40.02 -37.31
C GLU A 304 2.80 -39.84 -36.79
N ASP A 305 2.36 -38.59 -36.72
CA ASP A 305 1.02 -38.10 -36.40
C ASP A 305 0.46 -38.39 -34.98
N THR A 306 1.29 -38.59 -33.96
CA THR A 306 0.81 -38.68 -32.58
C THR A 306 1.26 -37.51 -31.72
N GLU A 307 0.29 -36.89 -31.05
CA GLU A 307 0.56 -35.82 -30.07
C GLU A 307 0.60 -36.41 -28.66
N GLY A 308 1.55 -36.00 -27.86
CA GLY A 308 1.60 -36.32 -26.44
C GLY A 308 0.93 -35.22 -25.63
N VAL A 309 0.03 -35.58 -24.75
CA VAL A 309 -0.61 -34.62 -23.82
C VAL A 309 -0.44 -35.12 -22.40
N HIS A 310 -0.14 -34.19 -21.48
CA HIS A 310 -0.02 -34.53 -20.08
C HIS A 310 -0.49 -33.36 -19.20
N GLU A 311 -1.37 -33.64 -18.24
CA GLU A 311 -1.75 -32.68 -17.20
C GLU A 311 -0.61 -32.51 -16.21
N VAL A 312 -0.02 -31.34 -16.20
CA VAL A 312 1.14 -31.04 -15.34
C VAL A 312 0.70 -30.52 -13.98
N PHE A 313 -0.25 -29.64 -13.94
CA PHE A 313 -0.83 -29.09 -12.72
C PHE A 313 -2.33 -29.33 -12.71
N SER A 314 -2.81 -30.10 -11.75
CA SER A 314 -4.24 -30.39 -11.57
C SER A 314 -4.99 -29.16 -11.02
N LYS A 315 -6.31 -29.19 -11.12
CA LYS A 315 -7.19 -28.19 -10.53
C LYS A 315 -6.90 -28.05 -9.03
N ASN A 316 -6.84 -26.80 -8.54
CA ASN A 316 -6.48 -26.44 -7.16
C ASN A 316 -5.09 -26.93 -6.71
N HIS A 317 -4.16 -27.15 -7.66
CA HIS A 317 -2.79 -27.49 -7.31
C HIS A 317 -2.13 -26.35 -6.52
N ALA A 318 -1.35 -26.72 -5.50
CA ALA A 318 -0.64 -25.75 -4.66
C ALA A 318 0.31 -24.86 -5.49
N ALA A 319 0.34 -23.57 -5.21
CA ALA A 319 1.23 -22.58 -5.83
C ALA A 319 1.93 -21.74 -4.76
N PRO A 320 3.23 -21.38 -4.96
CA PRO A 320 4.08 -21.73 -6.11
C PRO A 320 4.53 -23.19 -6.09
N PHE A 321 4.73 -23.78 -7.26
CA PHE A 321 5.23 -25.14 -7.39
C PHE A 321 6.00 -25.37 -8.68
N SER A 322 6.98 -26.29 -8.67
CA SER A 322 7.77 -26.66 -9.83
C SER A 322 7.74 -28.18 -10.05
N LYS A 323 7.65 -28.60 -11.33
CA LYS A 323 7.79 -30.00 -11.71
C LYS A 323 8.88 -30.16 -12.77
N VAL A 324 9.55 -31.30 -12.79
CA VAL A 324 10.54 -31.63 -13.80
C VAL A 324 10.00 -32.76 -14.68
N LEU A 325 9.87 -32.48 -15.98
CA LEU A 325 9.48 -33.45 -16.99
C LEU A 325 10.71 -33.93 -17.72
N THR A 326 10.72 -35.22 -18.09
CA THR A 326 11.83 -35.81 -18.83
C THR A 326 11.36 -36.21 -20.23
N PHE A 327 12.06 -35.70 -21.23
CA PHE A 327 11.84 -36.01 -22.64
C PHE A 327 13.07 -36.72 -23.23
N TYR A 328 12.86 -37.55 -24.23
CA TYR A 328 13.94 -38.19 -25.01
C TYR A 328 13.81 -37.70 -26.44
N ARG A 329 14.79 -36.87 -26.90
CA ARG A 329 14.73 -36.16 -28.19
C ARG A 329 16.05 -36.22 -28.91
N LYS A 330 16.01 -36.17 -30.25
CA LYS A 330 17.19 -36.08 -31.14
C LYS A 330 17.43 -34.66 -31.63
N GLY A 331 16.45 -33.77 -31.56
CA GLY A 331 16.51 -32.39 -32.04
C GLY A 331 15.62 -31.47 -31.24
N PRO A 332 15.58 -30.19 -31.59
CA PRO A 332 14.69 -29.20 -30.96
C PRO A 332 13.24 -29.65 -31.00
N PHE A 333 12.48 -29.30 -29.98
CA PHE A 333 11.08 -29.66 -29.89
C PHE A 333 10.26 -28.57 -29.19
N GLU A 334 8.96 -28.66 -29.38
CA GLU A 334 8.00 -27.66 -28.92
C GLU A 334 7.09 -28.23 -27.85
N LEU A 335 6.73 -27.36 -26.89
CA LEU A 335 5.74 -27.60 -25.87
C LEU A 335 4.67 -26.49 -25.95
N GLU A 336 3.41 -26.87 -26.11
CA GLU A 336 2.28 -25.94 -26.01
C GLU A 336 1.61 -26.12 -24.65
N ALA A 337 1.50 -25.03 -23.88
CA ALA A 337 0.82 -25.01 -22.60
C ALA A 337 -0.59 -24.46 -22.77
N PHE A 338 -1.56 -25.12 -22.16
CA PHE A 338 -2.97 -24.74 -22.24
C PHE A 338 -3.74 -25.21 -21.01
N TYR A 339 -4.92 -24.61 -20.78
CA TYR A 339 -5.87 -25.06 -19.75
C TYR A 339 -6.64 -26.28 -20.23
N SER A 340 -6.62 -27.36 -19.42
CA SER A 340 -7.16 -28.68 -19.80
C SER A 340 -8.66 -28.69 -20.06
N ASP A 341 -9.43 -27.84 -19.35
CA ASP A 341 -10.87 -27.67 -19.56
C ASP A 341 -11.21 -26.25 -20.00
N PRO A 342 -11.44 -26.04 -21.31
CA PRO A 342 -11.81 -24.72 -21.83
C PRO A 342 -13.16 -24.20 -21.30
N ASN A 343 -14.07 -25.08 -20.87
CA ASN A 343 -15.39 -24.66 -20.39
C ASN A 343 -15.33 -24.06 -18.97
N GLU A 344 -14.32 -24.40 -18.19
CA GLU A 344 -14.10 -23.82 -16.86
C GLU A 344 -13.44 -22.45 -16.90
N VAL A 345 -12.74 -22.15 -18.00
CA VAL A 345 -12.05 -20.87 -18.17
C VAL A 345 -13.07 -19.78 -18.55
N PRO A 346 -13.14 -18.65 -17.82
CA PRO A 346 -14.13 -17.60 -18.11
C PRO A 346 -13.84 -16.80 -19.40
N TYR A 347 -12.89 -17.24 -20.21
CA TYR A 347 -12.42 -16.60 -21.44
C TYR A 347 -12.37 -17.61 -22.59
N PRO A 348 -12.54 -17.15 -23.84
CA PRO A 348 -12.59 -18.05 -25.00
C PRO A 348 -11.22 -18.68 -25.33
N GLU A 349 -10.11 -18.07 -24.91
CA GLU A 349 -8.76 -18.56 -25.21
C GLU A 349 -8.25 -19.44 -24.05
N SER A 350 -7.99 -20.72 -24.37
CA SER A 350 -7.47 -21.69 -23.41
C SER A 350 -5.96 -21.83 -23.45
N LYS A 351 -5.28 -21.31 -24.49
CA LYS A 351 -3.82 -21.37 -24.63
C LYS A 351 -3.12 -20.41 -23.69
N ILE A 352 -1.99 -20.86 -23.12
CA ILE A 352 -1.11 -20.08 -22.27
C ILE A 352 0.09 -19.60 -23.09
N GLY A 353 0.72 -20.51 -23.83
CA GLY A 353 1.86 -20.18 -24.65
C GLY A 353 2.55 -21.40 -25.24
N ARG A 354 3.51 -21.11 -26.12
CA ARG A 354 4.31 -22.06 -26.89
C ARG A 354 5.77 -21.85 -26.49
N TYR A 355 6.46 -22.95 -26.21
CA TYR A 355 7.84 -22.97 -25.74
C TYR A 355 8.67 -23.89 -26.63
N VAL A 356 9.69 -23.35 -27.31
CA VAL A 356 10.59 -24.12 -28.17
C VAL A 356 11.91 -24.33 -27.42
N ILE A 357 12.24 -25.62 -27.15
CA ILE A 357 13.54 -26.01 -26.58
C ILE A 357 14.53 -26.19 -27.73
N GLN A 358 15.51 -25.29 -27.77
CA GLN A 358 16.49 -25.22 -28.84
C GLN A 358 17.78 -26.01 -28.49
N ASN A 359 18.66 -26.21 -29.48
CA ASN A 359 19.99 -26.81 -29.30
C ASN A 359 20.01 -28.23 -28.73
N VAL A 360 18.91 -28.96 -28.83
CA VAL A 360 18.90 -30.39 -28.51
C VAL A 360 19.59 -31.14 -29.60
N ALA A 361 20.58 -31.98 -29.27
CA ALA A 361 21.30 -32.82 -30.18
C ALA A 361 21.18 -34.30 -29.78
N ALA A 362 21.22 -35.19 -30.78
CA ALA A 362 21.32 -36.61 -30.53
C ALA A 362 22.64 -36.96 -29.82
N GLN A 363 22.67 -38.05 -29.04
CA GLN A 363 23.91 -38.57 -28.47
C GLN A 363 24.90 -38.99 -29.57
N LYS A 364 26.19 -39.15 -29.22
CA LYS A 364 27.27 -39.52 -30.18
C LYS A 364 27.06 -40.84 -30.90
N ASP A 365 26.24 -41.72 -30.33
CA ASP A 365 25.79 -43.00 -30.88
C ASP A 365 24.52 -42.90 -31.74
N GLY A 366 23.95 -41.69 -31.92
CA GLY A 366 22.72 -41.46 -32.65
C GLY A 366 21.45 -41.75 -31.83
N GLU A 367 21.58 -42.09 -30.54
CA GLU A 367 20.46 -42.29 -29.63
C GLU A 367 19.84 -40.95 -29.21
N LYS A 368 18.63 -41.05 -28.62
CA LYS A 368 17.92 -39.89 -28.10
C LYS A 368 18.58 -39.33 -26.84
N SER A 369 18.80 -38.05 -26.80
CA SER A 369 19.30 -37.37 -25.62
C SER A 369 18.20 -37.20 -24.58
N LYS A 370 18.57 -37.40 -23.31
CA LYS A 370 17.67 -37.17 -22.16
C LYS A 370 17.63 -35.69 -21.85
N VAL A 371 16.46 -35.06 -22.03
CA VAL A 371 16.23 -33.63 -21.77
C VAL A 371 15.30 -33.49 -20.54
N LYS A 372 15.77 -32.79 -19.52
CA LYS A 372 14.95 -32.42 -18.32
C LYS A 372 14.41 -31.01 -18.52
N VAL A 373 13.12 -30.86 -18.48
CA VAL A 373 12.42 -29.57 -18.60
C VAL A 373 11.74 -29.25 -17.27
N LYS A 374 12.12 -28.16 -16.62
CA LYS A 374 11.52 -27.69 -15.38
C LYS A 374 10.41 -26.69 -15.73
N VAL A 375 9.20 -27.02 -15.34
CA VAL A 375 8.02 -26.17 -15.48
C VAL A 375 7.60 -25.67 -14.10
N ARG A 376 7.08 -24.46 -14.05
CA ARG A 376 6.77 -23.79 -12.78
C ARG A 376 5.51 -22.94 -12.89
N VAL A 377 4.68 -22.99 -11.84
CA VAL A 377 3.74 -21.91 -11.50
C VAL A 377 4.41 -21.09 -10.41
N ASN A 378 4.67 -19.81 -10.68
CA ASN A 378 5.41 -18.92 -9.79
C ASN A 378 4.52 -18.32 -8.69
N THR A 379 5.08 -17.41 -7.88
CA THR A 379 4.37 -16.70 -6.80
C THR A 379 3.26 -15.77 -7.28
N HIS A 380 3.26 -15.39 -8.56
CA HIS A 380 2.21 -14.60 -9.20
C HIS A 380 1.07 -15.47 -9.76
N GLY A 381 1.18 -16.81 -9.65
CA GLY A 381 0.24 -17.74 -10.27
C GLY A 381 0.40 -17.84 -11.79
N ILE A 382 1.58 -17.51 -12.32
CA ILE A 382 1.92 -17.51 -13.75
C ILE A 382 2.72 -18.76 -14.08
N PHE A 383 2.32 -19.45 -15.18
CA PHE A 383 3.03 -20.61 -15.70
C PHE A 383 4.27 -20.21 -16.52
N SER A 384 5.32 -20.99 -16.41
CA SER A 384 6.53 -20.84 -17.23
C SER A 384 7.31 -22.14 -17.38
N VAL A 385 8.01 -22.31 -18.50
CA VAL A 385 9.10 -23.27 -18.64
C VAL A 385 10.36 -22.56 -18.18
N SER A 386 10.85 -22.90 -16.98
CA SER A 386 11.90 -22.13 -16.31
C SER A 386 13.31 -22.51 -16.73
N THR A 387 13.58 -23.81 -16.91
CA THR A 387 14.88 -24.30 -17.39
C THR A 387 14.69 -25.57 -18.22
N ALA A 388 15.54 -25.75 -19.21
CA ALA A 388 15.70 -27.01 -19.94
C ALA A 388 17.18 -27.42 -19.90
N SER A 389 17.46 -28.69 -19.62
CA SER A 389 18.84 -29.18 -19.60
C SER A 389 18.94 -30.56 -20.25
N MET A 390 19.99 -30.75 -21.08
CA MET A 390 20.33 -32.02 -21.66
C MET A 390 21.35 -32.75 -20.76
N VAL A 391 21.11 -34.02 -20.51
CA VAL A 391 21.95 -34.86 -19.68
C VAL A 391 22.91 -35.65 -20.54
N GLU A 392 24.19 -35.28 -20.49
CA GLU A 392 25.26 -35.95 -21.22
C GLU A 392 26.03 -36.91 -20.30
N PRO A 393 26.21 -38.20 -20.68
CA PRO A 393 27.10 -39.11 -19.95
C PRO A 393 28.56 -38.69 -20.14
N VAL A 394 29.27 -38.44 -19.05
CA VAL A 394 30.71 -38.15 -19.10
C VAL A 394 31.45 -39.49 -19.10
N LYS A 395 32.10 -39.84 -20.25
CA LYS A 395 33.08 -40.94 -20.26
C LYS A 395 34.31 -40.48 -19.46
N SER A 396 34.62 -41.12 -18.37
CA SER A 396 35.86 -40.92 -17.66
C SER A 396 37.02 -41.40 -18.50
N GLU A 397 37.76 -40.48 -19.11
CA GLU A 397 39.18 -40.74 -19.41
C GLU A 397 39.94 -40.52 -18.11
N GLU A 398 40.79 -41.51 -17.79
CA GLU A 398 41.57 -41.60 -16.56
C GLU A 398 42.38 -40.31 -16.30
N SER A 399 42.17 -39.70 -15.17
CA SER A 399 43.20 -39.02 -14.38
C SER A 399 42.79 -38.99 -12.93
N GLU A 400 43.63 -39.57 -12.13
CA GLU A 400 43.64 -39.54 -10.68
C GLU A 400 43.64 -38.08 -10.20
N ASP A 401 42.64 -37.66 -9.40
CA ASP A 401 42.94 -37.05 -8.10
C ASP A 401 41.67 -36.89 -7.23
N VAL A 402 41.93 -36.92 -5.97
CA VAL A 402 41.14 -37.07 -4.78
C VAL A 402 40.13 -35.92 -4.61
N GLY A 403 38.89 -36.26 -4.27
CA GLY A 403 37.88 -35.33 -3.75
C GLY A 403 36.56 -36.03 -3.45
N VAL A 404 36.43 -36.47 -2.21
CA VAL A 404 35.18 -37.02 -1.67
C VAL A 404 34.15 -35.88 -1.51
N GLU A 405 33.12 -35.89 -2.32
CA GLU A 405 31.89 -35.14 -2.02
C GLU A 405 30.72 -36.11 -1.90
N THR A 406 30.21 -36.19 -0.69
CA THR A 406 29.00 -36.90 -0.31
C THR A 406 27.76 -36.14 -0.82
N GLU A 407 27.02 -36.74 -1.75
CA GLU A 407 25.67 -36.30 -2.07
C GLU A 407 24.72 -36.71 -0.95
N VAL A 408 24.21 -35.71 -0.24
CA VAL A 408 23.08 -35.84 0.67
C VAL A 408 21.83 -35.45 -0.12
N GLU A 409 20.91 -36.40 -0.31
CA GLU A 409 19.55 -36.06 -0.71
C GLU A 409 18.89 -35.29 0.42
N SER A 410 18.84 -33.98 0.29
CA SER A 410 18.06 -33.12 1.18
C SER A 410 16.70 -32.81 0.55
N GLN A 411 15.67 -33.21 1.23
CA GLN A 411 14.33 -32.64 1.09
C GLN A 411 14.41 -31.18 1.55
N ASP A 412 14.50 -30.27 0.62
CA ASP A 412 14.63 -28.86 0.91
C ASP A 412 13.24 -28.19 1.00
N GLN A 413 12.79 -28.03 2.23
CA GLN A 413 11.83 -27.00 2.60
C GLN A 413 12.62 -25.86 3.25
N ARG A 414 13.15 -24.92 2.45
CA ARG A 414 13.61 -23.61 2.93
C ARG A 414 13.11 -22.50 2.02
N PRO A 415 12.84 -21.30 2.58
CA PRO A 415 12.35 -20.17 1.82
C PRO A 415 13.43 -19.67 0.85
N ILE A 416 13.04 -19.41 -0.37
CA ILE A 416 13.91 -18.93 -1.44
C ILE A 416 14.23 -17.47 -1.20
N GLU A 417 15.49 -17.18 -0.93
CA GLU A 417 16.06 -15.85 -1.05
C GLU A 417 16.00 -15.37 -2.51
N ASN A 418 15.53 -14.14 -2.67
CA ASN A 418 15.51 -13.44 -3.94
C ASN A 418 16.93 -13.21 -4.45
N SER A 419 17.34 -13.93 -5.47
CA SER A 419 18.44 -13.48 -6.33
C SER A 419 17.87 -12.54 -7.39
N SER A 420 18.02 -11.25 -7.14
CA SER A 420 17.82 -10.20 -8.13
C SER A 420 18.87 -10.33 -9.24
N ASP A 421 18.40 -10.41 -10.47
CA ASP A 421 19.18 -10.25 -11.68
C ASP A 421 19.96 -8.93 -11.66
N LYS A 422 21.27 -9.05 -11.48
CA LYS A 422 22.21 -7.98 -11.82
C LYS A 422 22.68 -8.21 -13.23
N ASN A 423 22.15 -7.47 -14.17
CA ASN A 423 22.88 -7.02 -15.37
C ASN A 423 22.05 -5.95 -16.06
N ILE A 424 22.53 -4.74 -15.94
CA ILE A 424 22.57 -3.62 -16.89
C ILE A 424 22.91 -2.38 -16.07
N GLN A 425 24.19 -2.04 -16.04
CA GLN A 425 24.65 -0.64 -15.98
C GLN A 425 26.16 -0.61 -16.27
N GLN A 426 26.50 -0.14 -17.40
CA GLN A 426 27.68 0.65 -17.66
C GLN A 426 27.24 1.73 -18.63
N GLU A 427 27.24 2.98 -18.18
CA GLU A 427 28.14 4.04 -18.64
C GLU A 427 27.72 5.40 -18.10
N ASN A 428 28.79 6.12 -17.65
CA ASN A 428 28.98 7.58 -17.52
C ASN A 428 28.33 8.27 -16.31
N SER A 429 29.03 9.11 -15.59
CA SER A 429 30.42 9.64 -15.56
C SER A 429 30.58 10.48 -14.27
N GLU A 430 31.81 10.45 -13.74
CA GLU A 430 32.57 11.48 -13.03
C GLU A 430 31.89 12.50 -12.07
N ALA A 431 32.30 12.51 -10.86
CA ALA A 431 33.19 13.43 -10.18
C ALA A 431 32.97 13.52 -8.66
N GLY A 432 33.97 13.24 -7.92
CA GLY A 432 34.49 14.15 -6.91
C GLY A 432 34.33 13.79 -5.43
N THR A 433 35.44 13.34 -4.86
CA THR A 433 36.10 13.76 -3.63
C THR A 433 35.83 13.01 -2.31
N GLN A 434 36.85 12.28 -1.98
CA GLN A 434 37.45 11.85 -0.71
C GLN A 434 36.86 12.32 0.62
N SER A 435 36.70 11.41 1.56
CA SER A 435 37.64 11.37 2.72
C SER A 435 37.48 10.07 3.51
N GLN A 436 38.64 9.50 3.80
CA GLN A 436 38.94 8.37 4.66
C GLN A 436 38.65 8.68 6.14
N VAL A 437 38.26 7.68 6.93
CA VAL A 437 38.94 7.39 8.22
C VAL A 437 38.78 5.90 8.50
N GLN A 438 39.92 5.24 8.70
CA GLN A 438 40.15 3.91 9.27
C GLN A 438 39.93 3.91 10.79
N THR A 439 39.63 2.75 11.34
CA THR A 439 40.33 2.05 12.44
C THR A 439 39.54 0.77 12.77
N ASP A 440 40.10 -0.39 12.55
CA ASP A 440 40.87 -1.30 13.38
C ASP A 440 40.16 -1.80 14.66
N GLY A 441 40.11 -3.16 14.77
CA GLY A 441 40.52 -3.84 15.98
C GLY A 441 39.69 -5.08 16.39
N GLN A 442 40.05 -6.26 15.88
CA GLN A 442 40.41 -7.52 16.53
C GLN A 442 39.48 -8.17 17.59
N GLN A 443 39.09 -9.45 17.29
CA GLN A 443 39.40 -10.73 18.01
C GLN A 443 38.79 -10.90 19.41
N ALA A 444 38.32 -12.01 19.87
CA ALA A 444 38.51 -13.44 19.63
C ALA A 444 37.55 -14.28 20.48
N SER A 445 37.14 -15.43 19.94
CA SER A 445 37.08 -16.80 20.48
C SER A 445 36.53 -17.10 21.89
N GLN A 446 35.61 -18.08 22.04
CA GLN A 446 35.78 -19.45 22.56
C GLN A 446 34.45 -20.06 23.00
N SER A 447 34.19 -21.27 22.51
CA SER A 447 33.30 -22.30 23.09
C SER A 447 34.14 -23.21 23.97
N PRO A 448 33.63 -24.37 24.54
CA PRO A 448 32.37 -24.81 25.14
C PRO A 448 32.63 -25.33 26.59
N PRO A 449 31.94 -26.23 27.30
CA PRO A 449 31.45 -27.56 26.94
C PRO A 449 30.17 -28.10 27.64
N SER A 450 29.59 -29.09 26.98
CA SER A 450 28.87 -30.34 27.37
C SER A 450 28.45 -30.68 28.79
N SER A 451 27.26 -31.29 28.94
CA SER A 451 27.02 -32.53 29.71
C SER A 451 25.61 -33.12 29.47
N GLU A 452 25.56 -34.34 28.97
CA GLU A 452 24.54 -35.39 29.15
C GLU A 452 24.89 -36.22 30.37
N PRO A 453 24.14 -37.32 30.72
CA PRO A 453 22.75 -37.75 30.71
C PRO A 453 22.27 -38.23 32.13
N PRO A 454 21.31 -39.14 32.44
CA PRO A 454 20.91 -40.40 31.82
C PRO A 454 19.41 -40.84 31.88
N SER A 455 19.08 -41.75 30.97
CA SER A 455 18.21 -42.94 30.90
C SER A 455 17.27 -43.37 32.04
N GLU A 456 16.09 -43.94 31.64
CA GLU A 456 15.52 -45.24 32.06
C GLU A 456 14.30 -45.62 31.20
N GLU A 457 14.44 -46.64 30.51
CA GLU A 457 13.81 -47.96 30.29
C GLU A 457 12.34 -48.11 30.73
N ASN A 458 11.49 -48.67 29.84
CA ASN A 458 10.72 -49.88 30.13
C ASN A 458 10.22 -50.62 28.88
N LYS A 459 10.29 -51.95 29.02
CA LYS A 459 10.23 -53.08 28.10
C LYS A 459 8.79 -53.50 27.74
N ILE A 460 8.51 -53.87 26.45
CA ILE A 460 8.30 -55.21 25.80
C ILE A 460 7.04 -56.02 26.27
N PRO A 461 6.29 -56.83 25.42
CA PRO A 461 6.85 -58.05 24.84
C PRO A 461 6.47 -58.42 23.40
N ASP A 462 7.40 -59.18 22.83
CA ASP A 462 7.49 -60.12 21.74
C ASP A 462 6.24 -60.91 21.30
N VAL A 463 6.15 -61.12 19.95
CA VAL A 463 5.72 -62.45 19.40
C VAL A 463 6.63 -62.83 18.23
N LYS A 464 7.28 -63.98 18.42
CA LYS A 464 8.14 -64.73 17.49
C LYS A 464 7.39 -65.20 16.23
N LYS A 465 8.06 -65.17 15.07
CA LYS A 465 8.00 -66.23 14.06
C LYS A 465 9.32 -66.41 13.31
N THR A 466 9.91 -67.52 13.60
CA THR A 466 10.74 -68.51 12.91
C THR A 466 11.42 -68.16 11.58
N ASN A 467 12.73 -68.48 11.63
CA ASN A 467 13.72 -68.58 10.55
C ASN A 467 13.35 -69.63 9.49
N GLU A 468 13.57 -69.26 8.21
CA GLU A 468 14.06 -70.22 7.19
C GLU A 468 15.28 -69.61 6.48
N LYS A 469 16.36 -70.34 6.52
CA LYS A 469 17.60 -70.14 5.75
C LYS A 469 17.34 -70.38 4.28
N LYS A 470 17.74 -69.45 3.38
CA LYS A 470 18.09 -69.74 2.00
C LYS A 470 19.36 -68.98 1.62
N GLY A 471 20.32 -69.74 1.24
CA GLY A 471 21.36 -69.73 0.28
C GLY A 471 22.08 -68.43 -0.08
N ASP A 472 23.39 -68.48 0.06
CA ASP A 472 24.36 -67.57 -0.53
C ASP A 472 24.08 -67.28 -2.01
N GLN A 473 23.77 -66.03 -2.35
CA GLN A 473 24.02 -65.48 -3.69
C GLN A 473 25.12 -64.42 -3.57
N PRO A 474 26.07 -64.37 -4.54
CA PRO A 474 27.14 -63.40 -4.52
C PRO A 474 26.58 -61.99 -4.65
N PRO A 475 27.23 -60.95 -4.11
CA PRO A 475 26.74 -59.56 -4.17
C PRO A 475 26.66 -59.12 -5.64
N GLU A 476 25.45 -58.71 -6.08
CA GLU A 476 25.30 -58.02 -7.36
C GLU A 476 26.26 -56.82 -7.42
N ALA A 477 27.09 -56.80 -8.43
CA ALA A 477 28.00 -55.72 -8.72
C ALA A 477 27.18 -54.42 -8.84
N LYS A 478 27.37 -53.46 -7.93
CA LYS A 478 26.84 -52.10 -8.05
C LYS A 478 27.30 -51.55 -9.40
N LYS A 479 26.32 -51.34 -10.30
CA LYS A 479 26.58 -50.67 -11.60
C LYS A 479 27.31 -49.35 -11.29
N PRO A 480 28.42 -49.03 -12.01
CA PRO A 480 29.17 -47.80 -11.78
C PRO A 480 28.24 -46.58 -12.00
N LYS A 481 28.20 -45.66 -11.06
CA LYS A 481 27.50 -44.38 -11.20
C LYS A 481 28.21 -43.59 -12.30
N ILE A 482 27.61 -43.51 -13.47
CA ILE A 482 28.08 -42.69 -14.57
C ILE A 482 27.97 -41.23 -14.14
N LYS A 483 29.09 -40.49 -14.10
CA LYS A 483 29.07 -39.03 -13.92
C LYS A 483 28.33 -38.43 -15.11
N VAL A 484 27.31 -37.60 -14.85
CA VAL A 484 26.53 -36.92 -15.88
C VAL A 484 26.79 -35.41 -15.82
N LYS A 485 26.87 -34.77 -16.96
CA LYS A 485 26.97 -33.32 -17.11
C LYS A 485 25.60 -32.82 -17.59
N ASN A 486 25.04 -31.81 -16.92
CA ASN A 486 23.85 -31.13 -17.38
C ASN A 486 24.28 -29.92 -18.24
N VAL A 487 23.82 -29.87 -19.47
CA VAL A 487 24.01 -28.75 -20.40
C VAL A 487 22.71 -27.99 -20.48
N GLU A 488 22.73 -26.71 -20.15
CA GLU A 488 21.54 -25.84 -20.20
C GLU A 488 21.19 -25.56 -21.67
N LEU A 489 19.90 -25.59 -21.98
CA LEU A 489 19.34 -25.40 -23.31
C LEU A 489 18.57 -24.10 -23.40
N PRO A 490 18.70 -23.31 -24.47
CA PRO A 490 17.90 -22.12 -24.71
C PRO A 490 16.42 -22.48 -24.88
N ILE A 491 15.55 -21.64 -24.31
CA ILE A 491 14.08 -21.74 -24.41
C ILE A 491 13.57 -20.45 -25.06
N GLU A 492 12.88 -20.61 -26.17
CA GLU A 492 12.15 -19.52 -26.81
C GLU A 492 10.68 -19.63 -26.43
N ALA A 493 10.16 -18.59 -25.74
CA ALA A 493 8.77 -18.55 -25.30
C ALA A 493 7.97 -17.59 -26.17
N ASN A 494 6.88 -18.07 -26.75
CA ASN A 494 5.87 -17.29 -27.44
C ASN A 494 4.57 -17.39 -26.67
N LEU A 495 4.23 -16.37 -25.89
CA LEU A 495 3.08 -16.35 -25.00
C LEU A 495 1.88 -15.73 -25.70
N VAL A 496 0.69 -16.24 -25.40
CA VAL A 496 -0.58 -15.72 -25.95
C VAL A 496 -0.76 -14.26 -25.58
N TRP A 497 -0.35 -13.90 -24.37
CA TRP A 497 -0.40 -12.51 -23.88
C TRP A 497 0.95 -12.10 -23.30
N GLN A 498 1.66 -11.25 -24.04
CA GLN A 498 2.87 -10.58 -23.56
C GLN A 498 3.10 -9.31 -24.39
N LEU A 499 3.32 -8.20 -23.74
CA LEU A 499 3.79 -6.99 -24.41
C LEU A 499 5.26 -7.16 -24.80
N GLY A 500 5.59 -6.88 -26.07
CA GLY A 500 6.98 -6.73 -26.50
C GLY A 500 7.64 -5.53 -25.79
N LYS A 501 8.95 -5.59 -25.56
CA LYS A 501 9.70 -4.54 -24.86
C LYS A 501 9.48 -3.15 -25.47
N ASP A 502 9.47 -3.04 -26.80
CA ASP A 502 9.29 -1.77 -27.50
C ASP A 502 7.91 -1.16 -27.25
N LEU A 503 6.87 -2.00 -27.26
CA LEU A 503 5.51 -1.58 -27.00
C LEU A 503 5.31 -1.19 -25.53
N LEU A 504 5.91 -1.93 -24.62
CA LEU A 504 5.92 -1.63 -23.19
C LEU A 504 6.59 -0.26 -22.93
N ASN A 505 7.76 -0.02 -23.50
CA ASN A 505 8.47 1.26 -23.37
C ASN A 505 7.65 2.42 -23.95
N MET A 506 6.97 2.22 -25.08
CA MET A 506 6.08 3.23 -25.66
C MET A 506 4.92 3.57 -24.71
N TYR A 507 4.33 2.59 -24.03
CA TYR A 507 3.27 2.85 -23.07
C TYR A 507 3.79 3.55 -21.81
N ILE A 508 4.99 3.20 -21.31
CA ILE A 508 5.65 3.89 -20.19
C ILE A 508 5.88 5.36 -20.55
N GLU A 509 6.38 5.64 -21.75
CA GLU A 509 6.58 7.02 -22.22
C GLU A 509 5.25 7.79 -22.35
N THR A 510 4.20 7.13 -22.85
CA THR A 510 2.88 7.72 -22.99
C THR A 510 2.27 8.05 -21.64
N GLU A 511 2.34 7.15 -20.68
CA GLU A 511 1.90 7.36 -19.30
C GLU A 511 2.68 8.51 -18.64
N GLY A 512 4.01 8.56 -18.83
CA GLY A 512 4.82 9.67 -18.35
C GLY A 512 4.39 11.03 -18.90
N LYS A 513 4.01 11.09 -20.19
CA LYS A 513 3.47 12.32 -20.80
C LYS A 513 2.12 12.72 -20.21
N MET A 514 1.22 11.75 -19.96
CA MET A 514 -0.07 12.00 -19.32
C MET A 514 0.10 12.50 -17.89
N ILE A 515 0.95 11.87 -17.09
CA ILE A 515 1.27 12.31 -15.71
C ILE A 515 1.83 13.73 -15.71
N MET A 516 2.71 14.06 -16.67
CA MET A 516 3.25 15.41 -16.79
C MET A 516 2.16 16.43 -17.13
N GLN A 517 1.24 16.08 -18.03
CA GLN A 517 0.10 16.93 -18.39
C GLN A 517 -0.82 17.15 -17.20
N ASP A 518 -1.18 16.10 -16.47
CA ASP A 518 -2.01 16.20 -15.26
C ASP A 518 -1.37 17.09 -14.20
N LYS A 519 -0.04 16.97 -14.02
CA LYS A 519 0.71 17.82 -13.10
C LYS A 519 0.66 19.30 -13.51
N LEU A 520 0.88 19.60 -14.79
CA LEU A 520 0.81 20.97 -15.31
C LEU A 520 -0.59 21.56 -15.13
N GLU A 521 -1.61 20.76 -15.40
CA GLU A 521 -3.01 21.16 -15.22
C GLU A 521 -3.35 21.42 -13.75
N LYS A 522 -2.89 20.56 -12.84
CA LYS A 522 -3.03 20.78 -11.41
C LYS A 522 -2.33 22.07 -10.97
N GLU A 523 -1.09 22.27 -11.38
CA GLU A 523 -0.33 23.49 -11.04
C GLU A 523 -0.99 24.76 -11.59
N ARG A 524 -1.63 24.68 -12.77
CA ARG A 524 -2.42 25.75 -13.34
C ARG A 524 -3.63 26.09 -12.47
N ASN A 525 -4.38 25.05 -12.08
CA ASN A 525 -5.57 25.20 -11.23
C ASN A 525 -5.21 25.72 -9.83
N ASP A 526 -4.11 25.23 -9.25
CA ASP A 526 -3.61 25.72 -7.95
C ASP A 526 -3.26 27.20 -8.02
N ALA A 527 -2.64 27.67 -9.13
CA ALA A 527 -2.34 29.08 -9.34
C ALA A 527 -3.61 29.93 -9.53
N LYS A 528 -4.61 29.42 -10.26
CA LYS A 528 -5.92 30.08 -10.40
C LYS A 528 -6.61 30.23 -9.03
N ASN A 529 -6.68 29.14 -8.27
CA ASN A 529 -7.30 29.13 -6.94
C ASN A 529 -6.58 30.10 -5.98
N ALA A 530 -5.26 30.22 -6.07
CA ALA A 530 -4.50 31.15 -5.24
C ALA A 530 -4.84 32.63 -5.54
N VAL A 531 -5.15 32.98 -6.80
CA VAL A 531 -5.65 34.31 -7.14
C VAL A 531 -7.05 34.52 -6.57
N GLU A 532 -7.94 33.54 -6.74
CA GLU A 532 -9.31 33.57 -6.25
C GLU A 532 -9.37 33.71 -4.73
N GLU A 533 -8.61 32.89 -4.00
CA GLU A 533 -8.48 32.93 -2.55
C GLU A 533 -8.00 34.32 -2.08
N TYR A 534 -6.94 34.84 -2.72
CA TYR A 534 -6.41 36.15 -2.37
C TYR A 534 -7.42 37.28 -2.59
N VAL A 535 -8.20 37.25 -3.69
CA VAL A 535 -9.24 38.22 -3.98
C VAL A 535 -10.31 38.25 -2.92
N TYR A 536 -10.84 37.08 -2.54
CA TYR A 536 -11.89 36.98 -1.51
C TYR A 536 -11.37 37.35 -0.13
N GLU A 537 -10.23 36.79 0.27
CA GLU A 537 -9.63 37.03 1.58
C GLU A 537 -9.30 38.53 1.75
N PHE A 538 -8.68 39.15 0.73
CA PHE A 538 -8.26 40.53 0.85
C PHE A 538 -9.45 41.51 0.83
N ARG A 539 -10.51 41.19 0.10
CA ARG A 539 -11.77 41.98 0.09
C ARG A 539 -12.38 42.02 1.50
N ASP A 540 -12.45 40.86 2.16
CA ASP A 540 -12.98 40.80 3.52
C ASP A 540 -12.10 41.58 4.50
N LYS A 541 -10.80 41.46 4.39
CA LYS A 541 -9.82 42.17 5.23
C LYS A 541 -9.86 43.68 5.03
N LEU A 542 -10.04 44.17 3.78
CA LEU A 542 -10.19 45.58 3.49
C LEU A 542 -11.48 46.19 4.04
N SER A 543 -12.56 45.41 4.13
CA SER A 543 -13.83 45.82 4.73
C SER A 543 -13.84 45.68 6.26
N GLY A 544 -12.80 45.14 6.84
CA GLY A 544 -12.67 44.84 8.27
C GLY A 544 -11.37 45.33 8.87
N PRO A 545 -10.42 44.45 9.23
CA PRO A 545 -9.26 44.80 10.04
C PRO A 545 -8.27 45.74 9.31
N TYR A 546 -8.23 45.74 7.97
CA TYR A 546 -7.28 46.53 7.19
C TYR A 546 -7.81 47.92 6.77
N GLU A 547 -9.07 48.23 7.01
CA GLU A 547 -9.71 49.48 6.59
C GLU A 547 -8.93 50.74 7.02
N LYS A 548 -8.38 50.75 8.23
CA LYS A 548 -7.64 51.89 8.80
C LYS A 548 -6.20 51.97 8.32
N PHE A 549 -5.68 50.97 7.63
CA PHE A 549 -4.28 50.87 7.21
C PHE A 549 -4.06 51.18 5.74
N VAL A 550 -5.10 51.70 5.06
CA VAL A 550 -5.08 52.11 3.66
C VAL A 550 -5.75 53.45 3.53
N CYS A 551 -5.18 54.36 2.70
CA CYS A 551 -5.83 55.62 2.43
C CYS A 551 -7.07 55.42 1.54
N GLU A 552 -8.05 56.30 1.62
CA GLU A 552 -9.35 56.20 0.90
C GLU A 552 -9.18 56.06 -0.61
N LYS A 553 -8.19 56.72 -1.20
CA LYS A 553 -7.89 56.62 -2.64
C LYS A 553 -7.41 55.25 -3.03
N ASP A 554 -6.47 54.70 -2.27
CA ASP A 554 -5.88 53.38 -2.55
C ASP A 554 -6.88 52.27 -2.24
N LEU A 555 -7.71 52.44 -1.20
CA LEU A 555 -8.81 51.53 -0.86
C LEU A 555 -9.78 51.37 -2.04
N ARG A 556 -10.24 52.49 -2.60
CA ARG A 556 -11.13 52.45 -3.74
C ARG A 556 -10.49 51.86 -4.99
N GLY A 557 -9.23 52.20 -5.26
CA GLY A 557 -8.48 51.67 -6.40
C GLY A 557 -8.25 50.16 -6.29
N PHE A 558 -7.83 49.70 -5.09
CA PHE A 558 -7.56 48.29 -4.88
C PHE A 558 -8.83 47.44 -4.82
N SER A 559 -9.91 47.92 -4.20
CA SER A 559 -11.22 47.23 -4.22
C SER A 559 -11.76 47.08 -5.62
N ALA A 560 -11.60 48.10 -6.49
CA ALA A 560 -11.98 48.00 -7.89
C ALA A 560 -11.15 46.93 -8.63
N LEU A 561 -9.83 46.91 -8.42
CA LEU A 561 -8.95 45.92 -9.03
C LEU A 561 -9.25 44.47 -8.58
N LEU A 562 -9.61 44.28 -7.30
CA LEU A 562 -10.03 42.97 -6.79
C LEU A 562 -11.34 42.51 -7.49
N THR A 563 -12.30 43.41 -7.66
CA THR A 563 -13.56 43.12 -8.36
C THR A 563 -13.35 42.85 -9.85
N GLU A 564 -12.49 43.62 -10.51
CA GLU A 564 -12.11 43.40 -11.91
C GLU A 564 -11.41 42.03 -12.07
N THR A 565 -10.50 41.68 -11.12
CA THR A 565 -9.80 40.40 -11.15
C THR A 565 -10.75 39.23 -10.96
N GLU A 566 -11.76 39.35 -10.08
CA GLU A 566 -12.80 38.34 -9.92
C GLU A 566 -13.59 38.13 -11.23
N GLY A 567 -14.06 39.19 -11.86
CA GLY A 567 -14.74 39.12 -13.16
C GLY A 567 -13.86 38.45 -14.22
N TRP A 568 -12.59 38.86 -14.30
CA TRP A 568 -11.63 38.27 -15.22
C TRP A 568 -11.42 36.75 -14.98
N LEU A 569 -11.38 36.27 -13.73
CA LEU A 569 -11.21 34.84 -13.40
C LEU A 569 -12.32 33.95 -13.98
N TYR A 570 -13.54 34.46 -14.10
CA TYR A 570 -14.70 33.70 -14.58
C TYR A 570 -15.05 33.97 -16.04
N GLU A 571 -14.38 34.91 -16.69
CA GLU A 571 -14.58 35.28 -18.09
C GLU A 571 -13.31 34.97 -18.91
N GLU A 572 -12.49 35.96 -19.19
CA GLU A 572 -11.32 35.86 -20.07
C GLU A 572 -10.19 35.00 -19.43
N GLY A 573 -10.13 35.00 -18.11
CA GLY A 573 -9.09 34.30 -17.34
C GLY A 573 -9.43 32.84 -16.93
N GLU A 574 -10.49 32.23 -17.51
CA GLU A 574 -10.93 30.89 -17.09
C GLU A 574 -9.90 29.81 -17.44
N ASP A 575 -9.28 29.89 -18.62
CA ASP A 575 -8.38 28.87 -19.17
C ASP A 575 -6.98 29.41 -19.54
N GLU A 576 -6.49 30.39 -18.80
CA GLU A 576 -5.18 30.97 -19.01
C GLU A 576 -4.02 30.11 -18.57
N ALA A 577 -2.80 30.38 -19.05
CA ALA A 577 -1.59 29.70 -18.64
C ALA A 577 -1.25 30.02 -17.18
N LYS A 578 -0.65 29.04 -16.45
CA LYS A 578 -0.21 29.17 -15.05
C LYS A 578 0.50 30.50 -14.77
N GLN A 579 1.43 30.92 -15.66
CA GLN A 579 2.22 32.13 -15.46
C GLN A 579 1.37 33.40 -15.43
N VAL A 580 0.24 33.42 -16.12
CA VAL A 580 -0.68 34.59 -16.12
C VAL A 580 -1.30 34.75 -14.73
N TYR A 581 -1.74 33.65 -14.10
CA TYR A 581 -2.26 33.69 -12.72
C TYR A 581 -1.22 34.11 -11.71
N VAL A 582 0.02 33.56 -11.84
CA VAL A 582 1.14 33.95 -10.97
C VAL A 582 1.41 35.45 -11.07
N ASN A 583 1.52 35.98 -12.26
CA ASN A 583 1.75 37.42 -12.49
C ASN A 583 0.60 38.26 -11.90
N LYS A 584 -0.64 37.83 -12.12
CA LYS A 584 -1.82 38.54 -11.58
C LYS A 584 -1.81 38.58 -10.06
N LEU A 585 -1.44 37.45 -9.41
CA LEU A 585 -1.31 37.38 -7.97
C LEU A 585 -0.18 38.28 -7.45
N GLU A 586 0.94 38.32 -8.15
CA GLU A 586 2.05 39.22 -7.79
C GLU A 586 1.65 40.69 -7.87
N ASP A 587 0.89 41.07 -8.90
CA ASP A 587 0.41 42.44 -9.05
C ASP A 587 -0.56 42.83 -7.93
N LEU A 588 -1.46 41.92 -7.53
CA LEU A 588 -2.32 42.12 -6.36
C LEU A 588 -1.52 42.26 -5.07
N LYS A 589 -0.52 41.38 -4.86
CA LYS A 589 0.36 41.40 -3.67
C LYS A 589 1.20 42.67 -3.59
N LYS A 590 1.61 43.25 -4.68
CA LYS A 590 2.33 44.56 -4.66
C LYS A 590 1.52 45.65 -3.97
N LEU A 591 0.20 45.62 -4.09
CA LEU A 591 -0.71 46.58 -3.43
C LEU A 591 -1.11 46.11 -2.02
N GLY A 592 -1.35 44.84 -1.86
CA GLY A 592 -1.85 44.29 -0.58
C GLY A 592 -0.79 44.13 0.48
N THR A 593 0.43 43.67 0.13
CA THR A 593 1.51 43.41 1.10
C THR A 593 1.86 44.65 1.95
N PRO A 594 1.95 45.88 1.42
CA PRO A 594 2.18 47.06 2.26
C PRO A 594 1.08 47.29 3.30
N ILE A 595 -0.18 47.04 2.96
CA ILE A 595 -1.31 47.18 3.87
C ILE A 595 -1.23 46.11 4.98
N GLU A 596 -0.96 44.87 4.61
CA GLU A 596 -0.78 43.76 5.53
C GLU A 596 0.39 44.01 6.50
N MET A 597 1.51 44.50 5.99
CA MET A 597 2.67 44.86 6.84
C MET A 597 2.33 45.97 7.83
N ARG A 598 1.59 47.02 7.42
CA ARG A 598 1.17 48.10 8.34
C ARG A 598 0.28 47.55 9.46
N TYR A 599 -0.65 46.67 9.12
CA TYR A 599 -1.49 46.02 10.10
C TYR A 599 -0.68 45.15 11.08
N GLN A 600 0.17 44.27 10.58
CA GLN A 600 1.05 43.43 11.41
C GLN A 600 1.94 44.26 12.34
N GLU A 601 2.55 45.31 11.79
CA GLU A 601 3.36 46.22 12.57
C GLU A 601 2.57 46.95 13.67
N ALA A 602 1.31 47.33 13.38
CA ALA A 602 0.46 47.98 14.39
C ALA A 602 0.06 47.03 15.52
N GLU A 603 -0.09 45.74 15.23
CA GLU A 603 -0.43 44.71 16.21
C GLU A 603 0.79 44.23 17.04
N GLU A 604 1.98 44.11 16.41
CA GLU A 604 3.17 43.60 17.09
C GLU A 604 3.91 44.71 17.89
N ARG A 605 4.00 45.89 17.34
CA ARG A 605 4.77 46.97 17.94
C ARG A 605 4.41 47.30 19.38
N PRO A 606 3.12 47.44 19.76
CA PRO A 606 2.75 47.71 21.14
C PRO A 606 3.25 46.65 22.11
N LYS A 607 3.14 45.38 21.74
CA LYS A 607 3.55 44.22 22.55
C LYS A 607 5.06 44.23 22.78
N LEU A 608 5.82 44.54 21.74
CA LEU A 608 7.29 44.58 21.81
C LEU A 608 7.78 45.79 22.59
N LEU A 609 7.07 46.94 22.50
CA LEU A 609 7.40 48.10 23.33
C LEU A 609 7.12 47.85 24.81
N GLU A 610 6.03 47.21 25.14
CA GLU A 610 5.71 46.78 26.50
C GLU A 610 6.76 45.80 27.07
N GLU A 611 7.20 44.83 26.24
CA GLU A 611 8.28 43.93 26.62
C GLU A 611 9.61 44.68 26.86
N LEU A 612 9.96 45.60 25.97
CA LEU A 612 11.16 46.42 26.09
C LEU A 612 11.09 47.29 27.34
N GLU A 613 9.97 47.95 27.62
CA GLU A 613 9.76 48.75 28.83
C GLU A 613 9.92 47.92 30.09
N HIS A 614 9.32 46.71 30.11
CA HIS A 614 9.45 45.80 31.25
C HIS A 614 10.90 45.39 31.50
N ARG A 615 11.68 45.12 30.43
CA ARG A 615 13.08 44.78 30.54
C ARG A 615 13.94 46.00 30.99
N LEU A 616 13.64 47.18 30.49
CA LEU A 616 14.31 48.40 30.94
C LEU A 616 14.05 48.68 32.42
N GLN A 617 12.81 48.55 32.88
CA GLN A 617 12.46 48.68 34.31
C GLN A 617 13.20 47.66 35.18
N TYR A 618 13.28 46.40 34.71
CA TYR A 618 14.00 45.35 35.41
C TYR A 618 15.47 45.72 35.61
N TYR A 619 16.21 46.09 34.55
CA TYR A 619 17.62 46.46 34.66
C TYR A 619 17.84 47.79 35.39
N ALA A 620 16.95 48.76 35.25
CA ALA A 620 17.00 50.01 36.02
C ALA A 620 16.82 49.77 37.54
N THR A 621 15.94 48.85 37.91
CA THR A 621 15.73 48.47 39.31
C THR A 621 16.99 47.83 39.89
N ILE A 622 17.64 46.95 39.17
CA ILE A 622 18.91 46.31 39.58
C ILE A 622 20.03 47.37 39.74
N ALA A 623 20.14 48.27 38.78
CA ALA A 623 21.09 49.36 38.87
C ALA A 623 20.84 50.28 40.09
N GLY A 624 19.56 50.54 40.44
CA GLY A 624 19.17 51.24 41.64
C GLY A 624 19.49 50.48 42.93
N GLU A 625 19.25 49.19 42.98
CA GLU A 625 19.60 48.32 44.12
C GLU A 625 21.14 48.27 44.32
N PHE A 626 21.92 48.21 43.23
CA PHE A 626 23.39 48.30 43.30
C PHE A 626 23.85 49.60 43.90
N ARG A 627 23.30 50.76 43.47
CA ARG A 627 23.64 52.08 44.07
C ARG A 627 23.29 52.13 45.55
N ASN A 628 22.23 51.46 45.97
CA ASN A 628 21.80 51.37 47.35
C ASN A 628 22.63 50.36 48.18
N LYS A 629 23.63 49.69 47.54
CA LYS A 629 24.55 48.73 48.15
C LYS A 629 23.77 47.46 48.63
N ASP A 630 22.77 47.04 47.88
CA ASP A 630 22.03 45.79 48.15
C ASP A 630 22.99 44.60 48.11
N GLU A 631 22.93 43.71 49.10
CA GLU A 631 23.77 42.52 49.20
C GLU A 631 23.69 41.59 48.00
N LYS A 632 22.61 41.66 47.22
CA LYS A 632 22.46 40.84 46.02
C LYS A 632 23.45 41.18 44.92
N TYR A 633 23.78 42.47 44.73
CA TYR A 633 24.53 42.98 43.59
C TYR A 633 25.86 43.63 43.93
N ILE A 634 26.18 43.81 45.21
CA ILE A 634 27.42 44.49 45.69
C ILE A 634 28.72 43.83 45.17
N HIS A 635 28.64 42.60 44.70
CA HIS A 635 29.80 41.87 44.15
C HIS A 635 30.10 42.18 42.69
N ILE A 636 29.24 42.91 42.00
CA ILE A 636 29.42 43.31 40.60
C ILE A 636 30.40 44.47 40.56
N ASP A 637 31.28 44.46 39.54
CA ASP A 637 32.23 45.54 39.35
C ASP A 637 31.52 46.85 38.94
N GLU A 638 31.97 47.98 39.53
CA GLU A 638 31.36 49.28 39.29
C GLU A 638 31.43 49.71 37.82
N MET A 639 32.52 49.37 37.10
CA MET A 639 32.64 49.63 35.65
C MET A 639 31.71 48.84 34.81
N GLU A 640 31.42 47.59 35.21
CA GLU A 640 30.43 46.74 34.51
C GLU A 640 28.99 47.25 34.76
N MET A 641 28.65 47.65 35.99
CA MET A 641 27.34 48.25 36.30
C MET A 641 27.14 49.59 35.58
N MET A 642 28.19 50.41 35.43
CA MET A 642 28.12 51.63 34.61
C MET A 642 27.80 51.34 33.14
N LYS A 643 28.23 50.21 32.57
CA LYS A 643 27.86 49.79 31.21
C LYS A 643 26.35 49.45 31.14
N VAL A 644 25.80 48.80 32.16
CA VAL A 644 24.37 48.51 32.24
C VAL A 644 23.56 49.81 32.28
N GLU A 645 23.94 50.75 33.19
CA GLU A 645 23.26 52.03 33.32
C GLU A 645 23.30 52.86 32.03
N LYS A 646 24.44 52.87 31.36
CA LYS A 646 24.60 53.56 30.10
C LYS A 646 23.72 52.94 29.03
N CYS A 647 23.75 51.61 28.89
CA CYS A 647 22.92 50.87 27.91
C CYS A 647 21.42 51.12 28.16
N VAL A 648 21.00 51.03 29.42
CA VAL A 648 19.60 51.33 29.79
C VAL A 648 19.21 52.75 29.41
N SER A 649 20.06 53.76 29.71
CA SER A 649 19.80 55.14 29.36
C SER A 649 19.69 55.36 27.85
N GLU A 650 20.60 54.79 27.07
CA GLU A 650 20.63 54.92 25.61
C GLU A 650 19.38 54.26 24.96
N VAL A 651 18.96 53.08 25.47
CA VAL A 651 17.76 52.38 24.95
C VAL A 651 16.49 53.11 25.37
N VAL A 652 16.42 53.69 26.57
CA VAL A 652 15.27 54.55 27.03
C VAL A 652 15.14 55.78 26.12
N GLU A 653 16.25 56.46 25.83
CA GLU A 653 16.24 57.61 24.93
C GLU A 653 15.78 57.21 23.53
N TRP A 654 16.31 56.12 22.99
CA TRP A 654 15.89 55.55 21.71
C TRP A 654 14.35 55.21 21.70
N MET A 655 13.87 54.54 22.75
CA MET A 655 12.45 54.15 22.87
C MET A 655 11.54 55.39 22.89
N ASN A 656 11.90 56.42 23.66
CA ASN A 656 11.10 57.65 23.73
C ASN A 656 11.06 58.37 22.37
N ASN A 657 12.19 58.40 21.67
CA ASN A 657 12.30 59.00 20.33
C ASN A 657 11.46 58.16 19.32
N ALA A 658 11.52 56.83 19.39
CA ALA A 658 10.76 55.89 18.56
C ALA A 658 9.24 56.06 18.74
N VAL A 659 8.78 56.11 19.99
CA VAL A 659 7.36 56.31 20.33
C VAL A 659 6.90 57.70 19.84
N SER A 660 7.71 58.76 20.04
CA SER A 660 7.41 60.12 19.59
C SER A 660 7.37 60.25 18.06
N ALA A 661 8.25 59.55 17.34
CA ALA A 661 8.25 59.50 15.88
C ALA A 661 7.01 58.77 15.34
N GLN A 662 6.67 57.61 15.95
CA GLN A 662 5.51 56.80 15.55
C GLN A 662 4.18 57.53 15.83
N ALA A 663 4.05 58.28 16.91
CA ALA A 663 2.85 59.04 17.24
C ALA A 663 2.48 60.14 16.21
N LYS A 664 3.40 60.51 15.36
CA LYS A 664 3.20 61.49 14.26
C LYS A 664 2.72 60.85 12.96
N LYS A 665 2.72 59.51 12.90
CA LYS A 665 2.29 58.77 11.71
C LYS A 665 0.88 58.28 11.86
N SER A 666 0.09 58.40 10.79
CA SER A 666 -1.23 57.78 10.70
C SER A 666 -1.07 56.29 10.36
N LEU A 667 -2.09 55.48 10.63
CA LEU A 667 -2.09 54.03 10.41
C LEU A 667 -1.95 53.63 8.94
N ASP A 668 -2.40 54.46 8.03
CA ASP A 668 -2.34 54.31 6.57
C ASP A 668 -0.93 54.62 5.99
N GLN A 669 0.03 55.06 6.82
CA GLN A 669 1.40 55.36 6.42
C GLN A 669 2.35 54.26 6.95
N ASP A 670 3.45 54.06 6.23
CA ASP A 670 4.49 53.16 6.68
C ASP A 670 5.01 53.57 8.03
N PRO A 671 5.27 52.61 8.93
CA PRO A 671 5.69 52.87 10.30
C PRO A 671 6.99 53.63 10.33
N ALA A 672 7.15 54.51 11.32
CA ALA A 672 8.40 55.24 11.57
C ALA A 672 9.44 54.32 12.24
N VAL A 673 9.00 53.30 12.94
CA VAL A 673 9.82 52.30 13.62
C VAL A 673 9.22 50.94 13.42
N HIS A 674 10.02 50.01 12.95
CA HIS A 674 9.60 48.62 12.68
C HIS A 674 9.74 47.74 13.92
N SER A 675 8.89 46.70 14.01
CA SER A 675 8.93 45.68 15.06
C SER A 675 10.32 45.01 15.13
N SER A 676 10.96 44.80 13.99
CA SER A 676 12.31 44.27 13.87
C SER A 676 13.38 45.14 14.55
N GLU A 677 13.25 46.48 14.52
CA GLU A 677 14.18 47.40 15.20
C GLU A 677 14.01 47.30 16.72
N ILE A 678 12.77 47.21 17.21
CA ILE A 678 12.48 47.04 18.64
C ILE A 678 13.04 45.68 19.13
N LYS A 679 12.83 44.60 18.36
CA LYS A 679 13.45 43.29 18.67
C LYS A 679 14.96 43.35 18.70
N GLY A 680 15.57 44.13 17.78
CA GLY A 680 17.00 44.34 17.77
C GLY A 680 17.48 45.09 19.03
N LYS A 681 16.78 46.14 19.46
CA LYS A 681 17.11 46.90 20.70
C LYS A 681 16.89 46.07 21.97
N LEU A 682 15.86 45.25 22.01
CA LEU A 682 15.63 44.30 23.09
C LEU A 682 16.79 43.30 23.23
N GLN A 683 17.23 42.75 22.08
CA GLN A 683 18.37 41.85 22.04
C GLN A 683 19.69 42.53 22.44
N GLU A 684 19.93 43.76 21.97
CA GLU A 684 21.10 44.56 22.37
C GLU A 684 21.12 44.78 23.89
N LEU A 685 19.99 45.20 24.45
CA LEU A 685 19.81 45.42 25.90
C LEU A 685 20.10 44.13 26.70
N ASN A 686 19.51 43.00 26.28
CA ASN A 686 19.72 41.72 26.95
C ASN A 686 21.20 41.27 26.82
N ASN A 687 21.82 41.38 25.66
CA ASN A 687 23.21 40.96 25.44
C ASN A 687 24.23 41.75 26.30
N VAL A 688 23.93 42.99 26.56
CA VAL A 688 24.81 43.84 27.40
C VAL A 688 24.52 43.68 28.89
N CYS A 689 23.25 43.67 29.28
CA CYS A 689 22.84 43.72 30.68
C CYS A 689 22.80 42.35 31.37
N GLU A 690 22.26 41.31 30.68
CA GLU A 690 22.07 39.98 31.26
C GLU A 690 23.36 39.34 31.79
N PRO A 691 24.50 39.34 31.05
CA PRO A 691 25.76 38.77 31.53
C PRO A 691 26.31 39.45 32.77
N VAL A 692 26.04 40.77 32.95
CA VAL A 692 26.51 41.54 34.09
C VAL A 692 25.66 41.26 35.34
N VAL A 693 24.32 41.32 35.19
CA VAL A 693 23.42 41.19 36.34
C VAL A 693 23.27 39.74 36.84
N THR A 694 23.63 38.75 36.02
CA THR A 694 23.57 37.32 36.38
C THR A 694 24.91 36.76 36.87
N GLN A 695 25.94 37.63 37.09
CA GLN A 695 27.24 37.19 37.61
C GLN A 695 27.07 36.50 38.98
N PRO A 696 27.63 35.32 39.18
CA PRO A 696 27.53 34.60 40.44
C PRO A 696 28.40 35.29 41.51
N LYS A 697 27.88 35.36 42.73
CA LYS A 697 28.67 35.85 43.88
C LYS A 697 29.98 35.04 44.01
N PRO A 698 31.14 35.68 44.25
CA PRO A 698 32.39 34.97 44.55
C PRO A 698 32.16 34.09 45.77
N LYS A 699 32.49 32.81 45.67
CA LYS A 699 32.53 31.92 46.83
C LYS A 699 33.57 32.42 47.77
N VAL A 700 33.16 32.85 48.98
CA VAL A 700 34.08 33.13 50.09
C VAL A 700 34.63 31.78 50.54
N ASP A 701 35.91 31.52 50.28
CA ASP A 701 36.61 30.34 50.80
C ASP A 701 36.67 30.47 52.34
N SER A 702 35.99 29.61 53.04
CA SER A 702 36.16 29.40 54.47
C SER A 702 37.53 28.81 54.73
N PRO A 703 38.24 29.22 55.83
CA PRO A 703 39.62 28.77 56.12
C PRO A 703 39.66 27.25 56.33
N LYS A 704 40.66 26.61 55.71
CA LYS A 704 41.01 25.22 55.91
C LYS A 704 41.42 24.98 57.36
N GLU A 705 40.70 24.13 58.11
CA GLU A 705 41.22 23.38 59.25
C GLU A 705 41.84 22.08 58.75
N GLU A 706 43.06 21.87 59.22
CA GLU A 706 43.93 20.74 58.89
C GLU A 706 43.50 19.45 59.54
N ASN A 707 43.79 18.39 58.85
CA ASN A 707 43.66 16.94 59.06
C ASN A 707 44.00 16.42 60.48
N PRO A 708 43.66 15.12 60.81
CA PRO A 708 44.37 14.01 60.23
C PRO A 708 43.56 12.70 59.95
N LEU A 709 44.06 12.02 58.93
CA LEU A 709 44.18 10.56 58.68
C LEU A 709 43.25 9.57 59.46
N ASN A 710 42.46 8.73 58.81
CA ASN A 710 42.73 7.32 58.63
C ASN A 710 41.68 6.59 57.81
N GLU A 711 42.21 5.84 56.87
CA GLU A 711 41.93 4.47 56.40
C GLU A 711 40.51 3.89 56.38
N GLN A 712 40.20 3.37 55.17
CA GLN A 712 39.62 2.04 54.83
C GLN A 712 38.18 1.70 55.27
N SER A 713 37.36 1.44 54.37
CA SER A 713 36.99 0.14 53.78
C SER A 713 35.60 0.13 53.21
N ASP A 714 35.49 -0.53 52.10
CA ASP A 714 34.35 -1.18 51.46
C ASP A 714 33.12 -1.48 52.31
N TYR A 715 31.96 -1.31 51.79
CA TYR A 715 31.03 -2.42 51.46
C TYR A 715 29.69 -1.92 50.90
N LYS A 716 29.24 -2.70 49.92
CA LYS A 716 27.92 -2.81 49.33
C LYS A 716 26.77 -2.94 50.36
N THR A 717 25.58 -2.61 49.92
CA THR A 717 24.34 -3.38 49.73
C THR A 717 23.16 -2.45 49.80
N GLU A 718 22.36 -2.45 48.75
CA GLU A 718 21.05 -3.13 48.58
C GLU A 718 19.96 -2.74 49.61
N ASP A 719 18.92 -2.19 49.09
CA ASP A 719 17.56 -2.76 48.98
C ASP A 719 16.44 -2.13 49.83
N MET A 720 15.27 -2.06 49.20
CA MET A 720 13.89 -1.97 49.69
C MET A 720 13.46 -0.67 50.37
N GLY A 721 12.37 -0.10 49.98
CA GLY A 721 11.03 -0.53 49.70
C GLY A 721 10.04 0.48 50.24
N ASP A 722 9.01 0.64 49.53
CA ASP A 722 7.61 0.88 49.91
C ASP A 722 7.10 2.20 50.52
N ASP A 723 6.07 2.58 49.81
CA ASP A 723 4.69 2.96 50.26
C ASP A 723 4.31 4.44 50.48
N ASP A 724 3.41 4.80 49.61
CA ASP A 724 1.99 5.18 49.82
C ASP A 724 1.57 6.66 49.93
N LYS A 725 0.62 6.92 49.03
CA LYS A 725 -0.61 7.72 49.16
C LYS A 725 -0.63 9.25 48.96
N ASN A 726 -1.37 9.48 47.89
CA ASN A 726 -2.67 10.22 47.86
C ASN A 726 -2.68 11.75 47.82
N SER A 727 -3.26 12.24 46.77
CA SER A 727 -4.51 13.03 46.68
C SER A 727 -4.43 14.30 45.81
N GLU A 728 -5.41 14.28 44.90
CA GLU A 728 -6.29 15.36 44.45
C GLU A 728 -5.87 16.43 43.46
N LYS A 729 -6.65 16.38 42.35
CA LYS A 729 -6.89 17.40 41.33
C LYS A 729 -7.57 18.67 41.93
N PRO A 730 -7.57 19.83 41.24
CA PRO A 730 -8.61 20.02 40.23
C PRO A 730 -8.20 20.77 38.93
N GLN A 731 -9.10 20.64 37.98
CA GLN A 731 -9.28 21.19 36.65
C GLN A 731 -9.21 22.72 36.52
N GLN A 732 -8.75 23.26 35.36
CA GLN A 732 -9.63 23.87 34.33
C GLN A 732 -8.84 24.54 33.19
N ASN A 733 -9.28 24.20 31.97
CA ASN A 733 -9.52 24.95 30.74
C ASN A 733 -8.57 26.05 30.23
N GLY A 734 -8.28 25.93 28.96
CA GLY A 734 -7.84 27.04 28.09
C GLY A 734 -7.31 26.57 26.73
N GLU A 735 -8.16 26.67 25.72
CA GLU A 735 -7.90 26.45 24.29
C GLU A 735 -6.77 27.31 23.76
N CYS A 736 -6.00 26.81 22.77
CA CYS A 736 -5.95 27.27 21.38
C CYS A 736 -4.80 26.68 20.58
N HIS A 737 -5.09 26.38 19.35
CA HIS A 737 -4.37 25.86 18.18
C HIS A 737 -3.17 26.71 17.70
N PRO A 738 -2.56 26.31 16.53
CA PRO A 738 -1.77 25.11 16.22
C PRO A 738 -0.41 25.44 15.55
N SER A 739 0.42 24.47 15.33
CA SER A 739 1.30 24.42 14.15
C SER A 739 1.87 23.04 13.92
N ASP A 740 1.85 22.67 12.66
CA ASP A 740 2.29 21.48 11.99
C ASP A 740 3.64 20.93 12.40
N GLN A 741 3.70 19.61 12.59
CA GLN A 741 4.72 18.77 11.98
C GLN A 741 4.27 17.29 12.03
N ASN A 742 4.11 16.71 10.86
CA ASN A 742 3.85 15.32 10.60
C ASN A 742 4.91 14.41 11.24
N THR A 743 4.47 13.57 12.16
CA THR A 743 5.10 12.28 12.42
C THR A 743 3.98 11.30 12.77
N ILE A 744 3.74 10.39 11.86
CA ILE A 744 2.77 9.30 12.02
C ILE A 744 3.41 8.26 12.92
N SER A 745 2.97 8.18 14.17
CA SER A 745 3.14 6.98 14.99
C SER A 745 1.83 6.20 14.95
N MET A 746 1.88 4.99 14.39
CA MET A 746 0.80 4.03 14.50
C MET A 746 1.03 3.21 15.76
N ASP A 747 0.25 3.47 16.78
CA ASP A 747 0.02 2.52 17.87
C ASP A 747 -0.97 1.47 17.39
N LEU A 748 -0.55 0.22 17.46
CA LEU A 748 -1.34 -0.97 17.17
C LEU A 748 -1.71 -1.60 18.52
N ASP A 749 -2.91 -1.32 18.97
CA ASP A 749 -3.63 -2.16 19.94
C ASP A 749 -4.47 -3.22 19.20
#